data_01894ba9cd885fe71513a0210ef569ab
#
_entry.id   01894ba9cd885fe71513a0210ef569ab
#
_cell.length_a   1.000
_cell.length_b   1.000
_cell.length_c   1.000
_cell.angle_alpha   90.00
_cell.angle_beta   90.00
_cell.angle_gamma   90.00
#
_symmetry.space_group_name_H-M   'P 1'
#
loop_
_entity.id
_entity.type
_entity.pdbx_description
1 polymer ?
#
loop_
_entity_poly.entity_id
_entity_poly.type
_entity_poly.pdbx_seq_one_letter_code
_entity_poly.pdbx_strand_id
1 'polypeptide(L)'
;MKSLHTTFCILGALISTAGFAQNPLSLAANQPGTSSATTTQSDSPAQLRIAAARQQLVSDPKKVPAYNELAIAFLKRARETADPRYLKDAGAALAQGLSLDAANFQLQKTQVALMLSRHEFAQAKARATALNHGTPDDVMTYGYLAEADIALGDYPEAEKNAQWMLNIRPNNIPGLLIGAKLRSLYGDAHGAIDFLNQALSETSPTEAEDLAWIANQIASIQIESGQIEAAAQTLDQAEQFFPKYPYTLESLARVRMGQHRASDALQLWMQAAAIDRDPHTLYALARAQEAAGRSEEARATDAEFEKLASDPESATDSSKLDLILMYANRAVTAPRALKLAQQEVGARKDVWTLDAYAWALYANANYPEADGAIQKAIAVGIQSAQIFDHAGHIAQRLNHASDAIRYFSLALQSNPPSEYASDARKFAGAVLADDKAPMPSPALETIAAPPADLSRHPANDAEAMEGSTVSARVGTALATPDFAPVPESLLTPRPTGTEEHIHTAQTSVARTPNDATAYVALAAAYFQHARETGDVSDYQLAEQSIAKSLDLVSADFSADAALGTMAEVCMGEHRFAEALTYAQKALSLGTGDLSPFAIVGDAYADMGEYDKARVAYGRLTPRDMTLAPHAAYARDSRLSYLKFITGDTTGAIGLMKTAVAEGVESQLPSENLAWLYYELGEYFTQAGDPASADSAYVAALHTHPGDYRSLAALGKLRANNGRYTEAIELYQKAIAVVPMPIFIAELGDLYARSGNPAEARKQYSLVEYIGLLGHINQVLHNRDLALFYADHDMKLAEALDLAQKELEVRHDVYTWDALAWALYKNGKLVEADKASEKALQFGTRDSLLLFHAGIIAEALGKQERARSELKEALQINPHFHLVYADAAQQKLAALEAQSESKEGLNGHAR
;
A
#
# COMPACT_ATOMS: atom_id res chain seq x y z
N MET A 1 21.99 -27.28 -5.17
CA MET A 1 22.39 -25.94 -5.56
C MET A 1 21.70 -24.99 -4.64
N LYS A 2 22.47 -24.30 -3.84
CA LYS A 2 21.98 -23.53 -2.74
C LYS A 2 21.35 -22.25 -3.23
N SER A 3 20.18 -21.90 -2.68
CA SER A 3 19.43 -20.71 -2.99
C SER A 3 20.35 -19.49 -3.06
N LEU A 4 20.41 -18.88 -4.21
CA LEU A 4 21.07 -17.60 -4.41
C LEU A 4 20.15 -16.53 -3.84
N HIS A 5 20.49 -16.05 -2.67
CA HIS A 5 19.87 -14.85 -2.15
C HIS A 5 20.43 -13.67 -2.93
N THR A 6 19.76 -13.32 -4.01
CA THR A 6 19.84 -11.97 -4.47
C THR A 6 19.28 -11.12 -3.32
N THR A 7 20.17 -10.65 -2.45
CA THR A 7 19.79 -9.62 -1.49
C THR A 7 19.23 -8.49 -2.32
N PHE A 8 17.93 -8.25 -2.15
CA PHE A 8 17.22 -7.17 -2.81
C PHE A 8 17.89 -5.83 -2.43
N CYS A 9 18.97 -5.45 -3.10
CA CYS A 9 19.50 -4.10 -3.01
C CYS A 9 18.64 -3.20 -3.89
N ILE A 10 17.49 -2.75 -3.38
CA ILE A 10 16.63 -1.71 -3.99
C ILE A 10 17.37 -0.40 -4.18
N LEU A 11 18.51 -0.24 -3.55
CA LEU A 11 19.32 0.96 -3.51
C LEU A 11 19.58 1.60 -4.88
N GLY A 12 19.64 0.80 -5.92
CA GLY A 12 19.93 1.32 -7.25
C GLY A 12 18.77 2.05 -7.92
N ALA A 13 17.54 1.58 -7.76
CA ALA A 13 16.36 2.26 -8.28
C ALA A 13 16.00 3.50 -7.44
N LEU A 14 16.35 3.50 -6.15
CA LEU A 14 16.16 4.67 -5.28
C LEU A 14 17.00 5.88 -5.70
N ILE A 15 18.10 5.68 -6.46
CA ILE A 15 18.99 6.76 -6.89
C ILE A 15 18.52 7.45 -8.20
N SER A 16 17.64 6.81 -9.00
CA SER A 16 17.25 7.32 -10.32
C SER A 16 16.24 8.48 -10.31
N THR A 17 15.57 8.77 -9.19
CA THR A 17 14.51 9.78 -9.12
C THR A 17 14.95 11.18 -8.68
N ALA A 18 16.25 11.47 -8.57
CA ALA A 18 16.75 12.81 -8.28
C ALA A 18 16.58 13.72 -9.50
N GLY A 19 15.54 14.52 -9.46
CA GLY A 19 15.14 15.71 -10.21
C GLY A 19 15.81 15.99 -11.54
N PHE A 20 15.09 15.81 -12.64
CA PHE A 20 15.46 16.41 -13.92
C PHE A 20 14.72 17.74 -14.12
N ALA A 21 15.45 18.84 -14.01
CA ALA A 21 15.08 20.05 -14.72
C ALA A 21 15.27 19.78 -16.22
N GLN A 22 14.20 19.87 -16.98
CA GLN A 22 14.22 19.72 -18.43
C GLN A 22 15.00 20.88 -19.05
N ASN A 23 16.06 20.54 -19.78
CA ASN A 23 16.61 21.42 -20.79
C ASN A 23 16.55 20.66 -22.13
N PRO A 24 15.84 21.15 -23.15
CA PRO A 24 15.75 20.50 -24.44
C PRO A 24 16.99 20.82 -25.26
N LEU A 25 17.93 19.89 -25.39
CA LEU A 25 18.94 19.94 -26.43
C LEU A 25 18.39 19.24 -27.67
N SER A 26 18.11 20.04 -28.70
CA SER A 26 17.73 19.62 -30.02
C SER A 26 18.83 18.75 -30.66
N LEU A 27 18.51 17.49 -30.96
CA LEU A 27 19.32 16.63 -31.81
C LEU A 27 18.90 16.84 -33.26
N ALA A 28 19.81 17.47 -34.00
CA ALA A 28 19.74 17.55 -35.46
C ALA A 28 19.99 16.18 -36.08
N ALA A 29 19.07 15.77 -36.97
CA ALA A 29 19.17 14.54 -37.75
C ALA A 29 20.37 14.65 -38.72
N ASN A 30 21.27 13.65 -38.72
CA ASN A 30 22.20 13.41 -39.80
C ASN A 30 22.00 12.00 -40.38
N GLN A 31 21.92 11.94 -41.71
CA GLN A 31 21.72 10.75 -42.53
C GLN A 31 22.97 9.86 -42.59
N PRO A 32 22.82 8.56 -42.95
CA PRO A 32 23.87 7.56 -42.81
C PRO A 32 24.88 7.60 -43.97
N GLY A 33 26.16 7.75 -43.63
CA GLY A 33 27.29 7.47 -44.52
C GLY A 33 27.91 6.13 -44.14
N THR A 34 28.06 5.25 -45.13
CA THR A 34 28.68 3.93 -45.03
C THR A 34 30.17 4.03 -44.70
N SER A 35 30.58 3.47 -43.57
CA SER A 35 31.98 3.11 -43.29
C SER A 35 32.01 1.93 -42.30
N SER A 36 32.83 0.94 -42.63
CA SER A 36 33.06 -0.30 -41.92
C SER A 36 33.44 -0.06 -40.45
N ALA A 37 32.61 -0.49 -39.53
CA ALA A 37 32.79 -0.33 -38.10
C ALA A 37 33.43 -1.56 -37.46
N THR A 38 34.62 -1.36 -36.90
CA THR A 38 35.04 -2.05 -35.68
C THR A 38 33.97 -1.77 -34.61
N THR A 39 33.38 -2.78 -34.05
CA THR A 39 32.39 -2.71 -32.95
C THR A 39 33.06 -2.10 -31.73
N THR A 40 32.96 -0.79 -31.56
CA THR A 40 33.18 -0.11 -30.29
C THR A 40 31.92 -0.37 -29.44
N GLN A 41 32.13 -1.08 -28.34
CA GLN A 41 31.14 -1.24 -27.30
C GLN A 41 30.69 0.17 -26.87
N SER A 42 29.42 0.50 -27.04
CA SER A 42 28.89 1.81 -26.62
C SER A 42 29.03 1.93 -25.10
N ASP A 43 29.54 3.07 -24.63
CA ASP A 43 29.66 3.34 -23.20
C ASP A 43 28.31 3.20 -22.51
N SER A 44 28.28 2.57 -21.32
CA SER A 44 27.05 2.39 -20.55
C SER A 44 26.51 3.73 -20.04
N PRO A 45 25.18 3.81 -19.70
CA PRO A 45 24.61 5.04 -19.15
C PRO A 45 25.37 5.59 -17.93
N ALA A 46 25.83 4.73 -17.01
CA ALA A 46 26.63 5.16 -15.89
C ALA A 46 28.02 5.68 -16.30
N GLN A 47 28.67 5.06 -17.29
CA GLN A 47 29.96 5.56 -17.82
C GLN A 47 29.81 6.94 -18.42
N LEU A 48 28.78 7.19 -19.20
CA LEU A 48 28.48 8.51 -19.75
C LEU A 48 28.24 9.56 -18.67
N ARG A 49 27.51 9.23 -17.62
CA ARG A 49 27.28 10.11 -16.45
C ARG A 49 28.59 10.40 -15.69
N ILE A 50 29.43 9.38 -15.47
CA ILE A 50 30.78 9.56 -14.88
C ILE A 50 31.62 10.53 -15.70
N ALA A 51 31.66 10.35 -17.02
CA ALA A 51 32.42 11.23 -17.93
C ALA A 51 31.91 12.67 -17.86
N ALA A 52 30.58 12.87 -17.91
CA ALA A 52 29.96 14.18 -17.84
C ALA A 52 30.24 14.90 -16.50
N ALA A 53 30.10 14.19 -15.37
CA ALA A 53 30.39 14.76 -14.06
C ALA A 53 31.88 15.13 -13.90
N ARG A 54 32.78 14.27 -14.36
CA ARG A 54 34.22 14.57 -14.37
C ARG A 54 34.55 15.79 -15.23
N GLN A 55 33.91 15.93 -16.39
CA GLN A 55 34.11 17.11 -17.24
C GLN A 55 33.66 18.40 -16.55
N GLN A 56 32.56 18.37 -15.84
CA GLN A 56 32.12 19.50 -15.03
C GLN A 56 33.12 19.86 -13.93
N LEU A 57 33.71 18.86 -13.26
CA LEU A 57 34.71 19.06 -12.20
C LEU A 57 36.05 19.54 -12.73
N VAL A 58 36.39 19.22 -13.99
CA VAL A 58 37.57 19.81 -14.66
C VAL A 58 37.35 21.32 -14.92
N SER A 59 36.12 21.71 -15.29
CA SER A 59 35.76 23.11 -15.54
C SER A 59 35.59 23.90 -14.25
N ASP A 60 35.06 23.31 -13.21
CA ASP A 60 34.85 23.91 -11.89
C ASP A 60 35.07 22.87 -10.78
N PRO A 61 36.31 22.80 -10.22
CA PRO A 61 36.61 21.85 -9.13
C PRO A 61 35.86 22.09 -7.80
N LYS A 62 35.13 23.19 -7.67
CA LYS A 62 34.34 23.51 -6.48
C LYS A 62 32.85 23.30 -6.70
N LYS A 63 32.43 22.75 -7.84
CA LYS A 63 31.01 22.50 -8.16
C LYS A 63 30.45 21.34 -7.34
N VAL A 64 29.91 21.63 -6.17
CA VAL A 64 29.35 20.64 -5.22
C VAL A 64 28.36 19.68 -5.86
N PRO A 65 27.36 20.10 -6.68
CA PRO A 65 26.44 19.17 -7.33
C PRO A 65 27.13 18.13 -8.23
N ALA A 66 28.24 18.49 -8.90
CA ALA A 66 28.96 17.56 -9.78
C ALA A 66 29.61 16.40 -9.01
N TYR A 67 30.02 16.61 -7.75
CA TYR A 67 30.48 15.52 -6.88
C TYR A 67 29.36 14.58 -6.50
N ASN A 68 28.15 15.09 -6.26
CA ASN A 68 26.97 14.25 -5.99
C ASN A 68 26.62 13.39 -7.22
N GLU A 69 26.54 14.01 -8.40
CA GLU A 69 26.31 13.29 -9.67
C GLU A 69 27.37 12.22 -9.94
N LEU A 70 28.63 12.53 -9.65
CA LEU A 70 29.74 11.58 -9.81
C LEU A 70 29.59 10.38 -8.86
N ALA A 71 29.19 10.63 -7.60
CA ALA A 71 28.97 9.57 -6.62
C ALA A 71 27.78 8.68 -7.00
N ILE A 72 26.65 9.26 -7.42
CA ILE A 72 25.48 8.54 -7.92
C ILE A 72 25.85 7.69 -9.14
N ALA A 73 26.60 8.26 -10.09
CA ALA A 73 27.03 7.54 -11.29
C ALA A 73 27.96 6.36 -10.95
N PHE A 74 28.82 6.48 -9.95
CA PHE A 74 29.62 5.35 -9.45
C PHE A 74 28.77 4.27 -8.77
N LEU A 75 27.76 4.64 -7.97
CA LEU A 75 26.83 3.67 -7.39
C LEU A 75 26.07 2.90 -8.48
N LYS A 76 25.57 3.59 -9.50
CA LYS A 76 24.99 2.93 -10.68
C LYS A 76 25.98 2.02 -11.41
N ARG A 77 27.21 2.45 -11.57
CA ARG A 77 28.24 1.65 -12.24
C ARG A 77 28.60 0.39 -11.46
N ALA A 78 28.65 0.48 -10.12
CA ALA A 78 28.83 -0.69 -9.27
C ALA A 78 27.73 -1.74 -9.55
N ARG A 79 26.49 -1.32 -9.75
CA ARG A 79 25.38 -2.22 -10.06
C ARG A 79 25.42 -2.76 -11.49
N GLU A 80 25.76 -1.93 -12.49
CA GLU A 80 25.91 -2.37 -13.89
C GLU A 80 26.93 -3.50 -14.06
N THR A 81 27.97 -3.51 -13.20
CA THR A 81 29.12 -4.40 -13.35
C THR A 81 29.29 -5.40 -12.21
N ALA A 82 28.50 -5.27 -11.14
CA ALA A 82 28.67 -5.95 -9.85
C ALA A 82 30.06 -5.72 -9.19
N ASP A 83 30.81 -4.68 -9.62
CA ASP A 83 32.17 -4.39 -9.16
C ASP A 83 32.20 -3.43 -7.95
N PRO A 84 32.53 -3.92 -6.72
CA PRO A 84 32.50 -3.12 -5.50
C PRO A 84 33.55 -1.99 -5.45
N ARG A 85 34.53 -1.97 -6.35
CA ARG A 85 35.52 -0.88 -6.42
C ARG A 85 34.88 0.46 -6.66
N TYR A 86 33.77 0.50 -7.40
CA TYR A 86 33.02 1.74 -7.63
C TYR A 86 32.36 2.31 -6.38
N LEU A 87 32.10 1.50 -5.35
CA LEU A 87 31.64 2.00 -4.03
C LEU A 87 32.75 2.82 -3.33
N LYS A 88 34.01 2.45 -3.51
CA LYS A 88 35.16 3.23 -3.02
C LYS A 88 35.29 4.57 -3.76
N ASP A 89 35.12 4.54 -5.08
CA ASP A 89 35.15 5.76 -5.91
C ASP A 89 33.99 6.71 -5.57
N ALA A 90 32.78 6.17 -5.33
CA ALA A 90 31.63 6.95 -4.84
C ALA A 90 31.94 7.62 -3.49
N GLY A 91 32.52 6.87 -2.54
CA GLY A 91 32.96 7.41 -1.26
C GLY A 91 33.98 8.53 -1.37
N ALA A 92 34.94 8.41 -2.29
CA ALA A 92 35.93 9.46 -2.54
C ALA A 92 35.28 10.74 -3.12
N ALA A 93 34.37 10.59 -4.06
CA ALA A 93 33.61 11.73 -4.61
C ALA A 93 32.77 12.44 -3.53
N LEU A 94 32.03 11.68 -2.69
CA LEU A 94 31.26 12.24 -1.57
C LEU A 94 32.15 12.97 -0.56
N ALA A 95 33.28 12.39 -0.19
CA ALA A 95 34.23 13.03 0.74
C ALA A 95 34.73 14.38 0.22
N GLN A 96 35.02 14.48 -1.08
CA GLN A 96 35.42 15.73 -1.71
C GLN A 96 34.28 16.76 -1.70
N GLY A 97 33.07 16.36 -2.11
CA GLY A 97 31.89 17.23 -2.08
C GLY A 97 31.55 17.75 -0.68
N LEU A 98 31.51 16.85 0.32
CA LEU A 98 31.25 17.20 1.72
C LEU A 98 32.35 18.06 2.36
N SER A 99 33.58 17.99 1.86
CA SER A 99 34.66 18.90 2.31
C SER A 99 34.44 20.35 1.86
N LEU A 100 33.67 20.55 0.77
CA LEU A 100 33.30 21.85 0.25
C LEU A 100 32.01 22.39 0.87
N ASP A 101 31.04 21.53 1.12
CA ASP A 101 29.76 21.84 1.74
C ASP A 101 29.28 20.65 2.60
N ALA A 102 29.66 20.67 3.87
CA ALA A 102 29.36 19.62 4.82
C ALA A 102 27.85 19.50 5.15
N ALA A 103 27.08 20.58 4.95
CA ALA A 103 25.65 20.64 5.24
C ALA A 103 24.78 20.28 4.03
N ASN A 104 25.38 20.01 2.88
CA ASN A 104 24.64 19.73 1.64
C ASN A 104 23.75 18.50 1.77
N PHE A 105 22.45 18.69 1.72
CA PHE A 105 21.45 17.64 1.90
C PHE A 105 21.61 16.49 0.88
N GLN A 106 21.81 16.80 -0.39
CA GLN A 106 21.90 15.78 -1.45
C GLN A 106 23.16 14.91 -1.27
N LEU A 107 24.31 15.51 -0.95
CA LEU A 107 25.53 14.73 -0.64
C LEU A 107 25.34 13.84 0.59
N GLN A 108 24.72 14.36 1.65
CA GLN A 108 24.43 13.59 2.86
C GLN A 108 23.46 12.44 2.57
N LYS A 109 22.44 12.68 1.74
CA LYS A 109 21.48 11.66 1.29
C LYS A 109 22.17 10.56 0.48
N THR A 110 23.01 10.92 -0.50
CA THR A 110 23.80 9.95 -1.28
C THR A 110 24.82 9.20 -0.40
N GLN A 111 25.31 9.83 0.69
CA GLN A 111 26.14 9.13 1.67
C GLN A 111 25.38 8.03 2.40
N VAL A 112 24.09 8.23 2.73
CA VAL A 112 23.25 7.17 3.29
C VAL A 112 23.10 6.02 2.28
N ALA A 113 22.87 6.31 1.01
CA ALA A 113 22.81 5.29 -0.03
C ALA A 113 24.13 4.46 -0.09
N LEU A 114 25.27 5.10 0.01
CA LEU A 114 26.55 4.41 0.07
C LEU A 114 26.71 3.56 1.35
N MET A 115 26.26 4.06 2.51
CA MET A 115 26.27 3.30 3.76
C MET A 115 25.42 2.03 3.65
N LEU A 116 24.23 2.12 3.05
CA LEU A 116 23.37 0.95 2.79
C LEU A 116 24.06 -0.04 1.84
N SER A 117 24.71 0.45 0.77
CA SER A 117 25.50 -0.41 -0.13
C SER A 117 26.72 -1.07 0.52
N ARG A 118 27.20 -0.53 1.64
CA ARG A 118 28.28 -1.09 2.46
C ARG A 118 27.78 -1.87 3.67
N HIS A 119 26.47 -2.04 3.77
CA HIS A 119 25.79 -2.76 4.86
C HIS A 119 26.03 -2.14 6.24
N GLU A 120 26.27 -0.85 6.30
CA GLU A 120 26.40 -0.06 7.53
C GLU A 120 25.02 0.34 8.06
N PHE A 121 24.08 -0.63 8.18
CA PHE A 121 22.62 -0.39 8.35
C PHE A 121 22.26 0.47 9.56
N ALA A 122 22.86 0.23 10.71
CA ALA A 122 22.58 1.03 11.91
C ALA A 122 23.02 2.49 11.76
N GLN A 123 24.16 2.72 11.08
CA GLN A 123 24.66 4.08 10.80
C GLN A 123 23.78 4.75 9.73
N ALA A 124 23.38 3.99 8.70
CA ALA A 124 22.48 4.45 7.65
C ALA A 124 21.12 4.88 8.25
N LYS A 125 20.51 4.03 9.12
CA LYS A 125 19.26 4.37 9.83
C LYS A 125 19.41 5.66 10.64
N ALA A 126 20.45 5.78 11.46
CA ALA A 126 20.68 6.97 12.29
C ALA A 126 20.85 8.25 11.43
N ARG A 127 21.60 8.14 10.32
CA ARG A 127 21.84 9.28 9.42
C ARG A 127 20.57 9.65 8.65
N ALA A 128 19.84 8.67 8.13
CA ALA A 128 18.56 8.87 7.43
C ALA A 128 17.53 9.50 8.36
N THR A 129 17.43 9.05 9.63
CA THR A 129 16.54 9.66 10.63
C THR A 129 16.87 11.13 10.84
N ALA A 130 18.15 11.48 10.94
CA ALA A 130 18.57 12.88 11.10
C ALA A 130 18.23 13.73 9.86
N LEU A 131 18.35 13.18 8.65
CA LEU A 131 17.96 13.86 7.42
C LEU A 131 16.45 14.01 7.31
N ASN A 132 15.69 12.97 7.68
CA ASN A 132 14.24 13.00 7.65
C ASN A 132 13.65 14.05 8.60
N HIS A 133 14.23 14.26 9.78
CA HIS A 133 13.84 15.36 10.67
C HIS A 133 14.01 16.75 10.05
N GLY A 134 14.99 16.91 9.16
CA GLY A 134 15.24 18.18 8.48
C GLY A 134 14.41 18.36 7.20
N THR A 135 13.99 17.26 6.57
CA THR A 135 13.26 17.25 5.28
C THR A 135 12.30 16.06 5.28
N PRO A 136 11.17 16.16 6.00
CA PRO A 136 10.26 15.05 6.22
C PRO A 136 9.42 14.66 4.98
N ASP A 137 9.47 15.43 3.91
CA ASP A 137 8.81 15.20 2.63
C ASP A 137 9.73 14.54 1.55
N ASP A 138 10.96 14.20 1.91
CA ASP A 138 11.87 13.51 0.98
C ASP A 138 11.60 12.00 0.95
N VAL A 139 10.89 11.56 -0.08
CA VAL A 139 10.53 10.13 -0.31
C VAL A 139 11.73 9.19 -0.22
N MET A 140 12.89 9.60 -0.74
CA MET A 140 14.10 8.76 -0.76
C MET A 140 14.63 8.47 0.63
N THR A 141 14.50 9.42 1.55
CA THR A 141 14.95 9.23 2.94
C THR A 141 14.12 8.15 3.64
N TYR A 142 12.81 8.08 3.39
CA TYR A 142 11.97 6.98 3.88
C TYR A 142 12.35 5.63 3.26
N GLY A 143 12.72 5.61 1.97
CA GLY A 143 13.23 4.39 1.32
C GLY A 143 14.52 3.88 1.97
N TYR A 144 15.42 4.77 2.35
CA TYR A 144 16.64 4.39 3.07
C TYR A 144 16.36 3.90 4.49
N LEU A 145 15.38 4.51 5.17
CA LEU A 145 14.92 4.03 6.47
C LEU A 145 14.33 2.62 6.34
N ALA A 146 13.42 2.41 5.39
CA ALA A 146 12.80 1.10 5.16
C ALA A 146 13.83 0.00 4.84
N GLU A 147 14.83 0.29 3.99
CA GLU A 147 15.91 -0.65 3.70
C GLU A 147 16.74 -1.00 4.94
N ALA A 148 17.10 0.01 5.74
CA ALA A 148 17.82 -0.22 6.98
C ALA A 148 17.00 -1.01 7.98
N ASP A 149 15.69 -0.73 8.09
CA ASP A 149 14.77 -1.41 8.99
C ASP A 149 14.58 -2.88 8.62
N ILE A 150 14.42 -3.20 7.32
CA ILE A 150 14.37 -4.59 6.83
C ILE A 150 15.64 -5.35 7.23
N ALA A 151 16.81 -4.74 6.99
CA ALA A 151 18.09 -5.37 7.33
C ALA A 151 18.28 -5.56 8.84
N LEU A 152 17.74 -4.64 9.65
CA LEU A 152 17.79 -4.72 11.11
C LEU A 152 16.69 -5.62 11.72
N GLY A 153 15.77 -6.13 10.88
CA GLY A 153 14.64 -6.97 11.28
C GLY A 153 13.47 -6.21 11.91
N ASP A 154 13.41 -4.90 11.70
CA ASP A 154 12.33 -4.03 12.17
C ASP A 154 11.30 -3.84 11.04
N TYR A 155 10.61 -4.94 10.71
CA TYR A 155 9.66 -4.98 9.60
C TYR A 155 8.47 -4.04 9.77
N PRO A 156 7.89 -3.85 10.98
CA PRO A 156 6.80 -2.88 11.16
C PRO A 156 7.21 -1.44 10.85
N GLU A 157 8.43 -1.02 11.22
CA GLU A 157 8.92 0.32 10.89
C GLU A 157 9.27 0.43 9.40
N ALA A 158 9.77 -0.65 8.78
CA ALA A 158 9.98 -0.70 7.33
C ALA A 158 8.68 -0.53 6.54
N GLU A 159 7.61 -1.18 6.97
CA GLU A 159 6.28 -1.05 6.36
C GLU A 159 5.74 0.37 6.47
N LYS A 160 5.84 0.97 7.66
CA LYS A 160 5.44 2.34 7.90
C LYS A 160 6.20 3.30 6.97
N ASN A 161 7.52 3.14 6.83
CA ASN A 161 8.32 3.95 5.94
C ASN A 161 7.95 3.72 4.45
N ALA A 162 7.68 2.49 4.04
CA ALA A 162 7.21 2.16 2.69
C ALA A 162 5.86 2.80 2.38
N GLN A 163 4.93 2.75 3.35
CA GLN A 163 3.63 3.39 3.21
C GLN A 163 3.77 4.91 3.06
N TRP A 164 4.64 5.54 3.86
CA TRP A 164 4.96 6.96 3.71
C TRP A 164 5.40 7.33 2.30
N MET A 165 6.29 6.54 1.70
CA MET A 165 6.75 6.77 0.34
C MET A 165 5.61 6.75 -0.66
N LEU A 166 4.70 5.76 -0.54
CA LEU A 166 3.56 5.61 -1.43
C LEU A 166 2.49 6.68 -1.20
N ASN A 167 2.35 7.17 0.04
CA ASN A 167 1.44 8.25 0.38
C ASN A 167 1.93 9.60 -0.13
N ILE A 168 3.20 9.94 0.09
CA ILE A 168 3.80 11.20 -0.39
C ILE A 168 3.72 11.30 -1.92
N ARG A 169 3.89 10.19 -2.61
CA ARG A 169 3.83 10.15 -4.07
C ARG A 169 3.35 8.78 -4.53
N PRO A 170 2.06 8.60 -4.79
CA PRO A 170 1.52 7.37 -5.35
C PRO A 170 2.29 6.96 -6.62
N ASN A 171 2.47 5.67 -6.82
CA ASN A 171 3.22 5.11 -7.95
C ASN A 171 4.71 5.49 -8.01
N ASN A 172 5.28 6.06 -6.95
CA ASN A 172 6.72 6.30 -6.95
C ASN A 172 7.48 4.96 -6.99
N ILE A 173 8.40 4.83 -7.93
CA ILE A 173 9.16 3.59 -8.14
C ILE A 173 9.85 3.10 -6.86
N PRO A 174 10.54 3.93 -6.05
CA PRO A 174 11.13 3.48 -4.81
C PRO A 174 10.14 2.85 -3.82
N GLY A 175 8.98 3.47 -3.62
CA GLY A 175 7.94 2.94 -2.74
C GLY A 175 7.36 1.61 -3.24
N LEU A 176 7.13 1.49 -4.55
CA LEU A 176 6.69 0.24 -5.18
C LEU A 176 7.72 -0.88 -4.98
N LEU A 177 9.02 -0.58 -5.09
CA LEU A 177 10.09 -1.56 -4.91
C LEU A 177 10.21 -2.04 -3.46
N ILE A 178 10.12 -1.12 -2.47
CA ILE A 178 10.11 -1.49 -1.05
C ILE A 178 8.85 -2.30 -0.73
N GLY A 179 7.68 -1.87 -1.22
CA GLY A 179 6.43 -2.61 -1.06
C GLY A 179 6.49 -4.01 -1.63
N ALA A 180 7.06 -4.19 -2.83
CA ALA A 180 7.29 -5.50 -3.45
C ALA A 180 8.19 -6.39 -2.58
N LYS A 181 9.28 -5.83 -2.05
CA LYS A 181 10.21 -6.54 -1.15
C LYS A 181 9.50 -7.03 0.13
N LEU A 182 8.74 -6.17 0.77
CA LEU A 182 7.98 -6.53 1.97
C LEU A 182 6.93 -7.60 1.68
N ARG A 183 6.17 -7.47 0.59
CA ARG A 183 5.20 -8.50 0.18
C ARG A 183 5.86 -9.86 -0.06
N SER A 184 7.01 -9.88 -0.74
CA SER A 184 7.78 -11.11 -0.96
C SER A 184 8.23 -11.73 0.36
N LEU A 185 8.70 -10.91 1.31
CA LEU A 185 9.12 -11.35 2.65
C LEU A 185 7.95 -11.91 3.48
N TYR A 186 6.73 -11.42 3.26
CA TYR A 186 5.51 -11.94 3.90
C TYR A 186 4.86 -13.10 3.14
N GLY A 187 5.48 -13.60 2.07
CA GLY A 187 5.00 -14.75 1.31
C GLY A 187 3.95 -14.41 0.25
N ASP A 188 3.64 -13.14 0.03
CA ASP A 188 2.75 -12.68 -1.04
C ASP A 188 3.55 -12.46 -2.35
N ALA A 189 3.91 -13.55 -3.00
CA ALA A 189 4.64 -13.51 -4.26
C ALA A 189 3.85 -12.80 -5.38
N HIS A 190 2.51 -12.96 -5.41
CA HIS A 190 1.68 -12.37 -6.46
C HIS A 190 1.63 -10.84 -6.31
N GLY A 191 1.31 -10.35 -5.13
CA GLY A 191 1.29 -8.91 -4.88
C GLY A 191 2.67 -8.26 -5.01
N ALA A 192 3.76 -8.98 -4.70
CA ALA A 192 5.11 -8.50 -4.95
C ALA A 192 5.38 -8.31 -6.45
N ILE A 193 4.98 -9.28 -7.29
CA ILE A 193 5.09 -9.20 -8.76
C ILE A 193 4.23 -8.06 -9.31
N ASP A 194 3.02 -7.83 -8.78
CA ASP A 194 2.15 -6.73 -9.23
C ASP A 194 2.80 -5.36 -8.98
N PHE A 195 3.38 -5.14 -7.79
CA PHE A 195 4.13 -3.92 -7.49
C PHE A 195 5.35 -3.73 -8.40
N LEU A 196 6.09 -4.82 -8.69
CA LEU A 196 7.24 -4.75 -9.60
C LEU A 196 6.81 -4.48 -11.05
N ASN A 197 5.70 -5.04 -11.51
CA ASN A 197 5.14 -4.74 -12.83
C ASN A 197 4.74 -3.26 -12.94
N GLN A 198 4.13 -2.72 -11.90
CA GLN A 198 3.82 -1.29 -11.83
C GLN A 198 5.11 -0.45 -11.86
N ALA A 199 6.11 -0.79 -11.03
CA ALA A 199 7.40 -0.11 -11.06
C ALA A 199 8.07 -0.19 -12.44
N LEU A 200 7.96 -1.34 -13.13
CA LEU A 200 8.48 -1.53 -14.47
C LEU A 200 7.79 -0.58 -15.48
N SER A 201 6.47 -0.43 -15.38
CA SER A 201 5.68 0.47 -16.25
C SER A 201 5.97 1.94 -16.02
N GLU A 202 6.28 2.34 -14.78
CA GLU A 202 6.62 3.72 -14.41
C GLU A 202 8.09 4.07 -14.71
N THR A 203 8.95 3.07 -14.95
CA THR A 203 10.39 3.31 -15.22
C THR A 203 10.59 3.79 -16.65
N SER A 204 11.36 4.88 -16.79
CA SER A 204 11.67 5.45 -18.11
C SER A 204 12.39 4.43 -19.02
N PRO A 205 12.01 4.33 -20.31
CA PRO A 205 12.72 3.49 -21.28
C PRO A 205 14.21 3.84 -21.45
N THR A 206 14.64 5.02 -21.02
CA THR A 206 16.06 5.45 -21.05
C THR A 206 16.87 4.88 -19.89
N GLU A 207 16.24 4.37 -18.86
CA GLU A 207 16.87 3.74 -17.69
C GLU A 207 16.93 2.21 -17.88
N ALA A 208 17.61 1.78 -18.93
CA ALA A 208 17.65 0.39 -19.40
C ALA A 208 18.12 -0.60 -18.32
N GLU A 209 19.08 -0.20 -17.48
CA GLU A 209 19.58 -1.03 -16.38
C GLU A 209 18.55 -1.17 -15.25
N ASP A 210 17.82 -0.10 -14.89
CA ASP A 210 16.75 -0.17 -13.89
C ASP A 210 15.62 -1.10 -14.36
N LEU A 211 15.24 -1.05 -15.66
CA LEU A 211 14.26 -1.97 -16.24
C LEU A 211 14.72 -3.43 -16.15
N ALA A 212 15.99 -3.69 -16.52
CA ALA A 212 16.54 -5.05 -16.43
C ALA A 212 16.61 -5.53 -14.98
N TRP A 213 16.97 -4.65 -14.04
CA TRP A 213 17.02 -4.98 -12.63
C TRP A 213 15.62 -5.33 -12.08
N ILE A 214 14.58 -4.51 -12.36
CA ILE A 214 13.20 -4.80 -11.93
C ILE A 214 12.72 -6.13 -12.52
N ALA A 215 12.96 -6.39 -13.81
CA ALA A 215 12.62 -7.64 -14.44
C ALA A 215 13.32 -8.85 -13.78
N ASN A 216 14.58 -8.69 -13.35
CA ASN A 216 15.28 -9.71 -12.57
C ASN A 216 14.65 -9.96 -11.19
N GLN A 217 14.10 -8.92 -10.53
CA GLN A 217 13.39 -9.10 -9.27
C GLN A 217 12.09 -9.91 -9.48
N ILE A 218 11.32 -9.61 -10.54
CA ILE A 218 10.13 -10.39 -10.92
C ILE A 218 10.53 -11.86 -11.15
N ALA A 219 11.56 -12.09 -11.98
CA ALA A 219 12.03 -13.43 -12.29
C ALA A 219 12.51 -14.19 -11.04
N SER A 220 13.16 -13.52 -10.10
CA SER A 220 13.59 -14.13 -8.84
C SER A 220 12.39 -14.65 -8.03
N ILE A 221 11.33 -13.85 -7.89
CA ILE A 221 10.11 -14.26 -7.20
C ILE A 221 9.42 -15.43 -7.96
N GLN A 222 9.39 -15.38 -9.29
CA GLN A 222 8.85 -16.47 -10.11
C GLN A 222 9.64 -17.76 -9.93
N ILE A 223 10.98 -17.69 -9.85
CA ILE A 223 11.83 -18.87 -9.61
C ILE A 223 11.53 -19.45 -8.21
N GLU A 224 11.49 -18.60 -7.17
CA GLU A 224 11.20 -19.05 -5.81
C GLU A 224 9.79 -19.65 -5.69
N SER A 225 8.83 -19.17 -6.49
CA SER A 225 7.47 -19.70 -6.55
C SER A 225 7.31 -20.90 -7.49
N GLY A 226 8.40 -21.42 -8.09
CA GLY A 226 8.37 -22.56 -9.03
C GLY A 226 7.85 -22.24 -10.43
N GLN A 227 7.63 -20.97 -10.77
CA GLN A 227 7.12 -20.51 -12.07
C GLN A 227 8.28 -20.38 -13.09
N ILE A 228 9.00 -21.46 -13.34
CA ILE A 228 10.28 -21.47 -14.08
C ILE A 228 10.15 -20.94 -15.51
N GLU A 229 9.07 -21.29 -16.22
CA GLU A 229 8.87 -20.86 -17.60
C GLU A 229 8.49 -19.36 -17.69
N ALA A 230 7.71 -18.86 -16.75
CA ALA A 230 7.42 -17.42 -16.64
C ALA A 230 8.70 -16.63 -16.34
N ALA A 231 9.54 -17.12 -15.42
CA ALA A 231 10.84 -16.53 -15.13
C ALA A 231 11.75 -16.48 -16.37
N ALA A 232 11.76 -17.54 -17.18
CA ALA A 232 12.53 -17.53 -18.43
C ALA A 232 12.09 -16.39 -19.37
N GLN A 233 10.78 -16.23 -19.56
CA GLN A 233 10.22 -15.18 -20.40
C GLN A 233 10.52 -13.76 -19.86
N THR A 234 10.42 -13.57 -18.55
CA THR A 234 10.78 -12.29 -17.90
C THR A 234 12.26 -11.97 -18.07
N LEU A 235 13.14 -12.97 -17.99
CA LEU A 235 14.58 -12.78 -18.18
C LEU A 235 14.96 -12.54 -19.64
N ASP A 236 14.20 -13.09 -20.60
CA ASP A 236 14.39 -12.73 -22.01
C ASP A 236 14.09 -11.24 -22.25
N GLN A 237 13.15 -10.64 -21.52
CA GLN A 237 12.89 -9.19 -21.54
C GLN A 237 14.05 -8.42 -20.85
N ALA A 238 14.53 -8.90 -19.71
CA ALA A 238 15.65 -8.28 -19.02
C ALA A 238 16.91 -8.21 -19.90
N GLU A 239 17.20 -9.28 -20.66
CA GLU A 239 18.33 -9.31 -21.63
C GLU A 239 18.14 -8.31 -22.78
N GLN A 240 16.89 -8.04 -23.19
CA GLN A 240 16.57 -7.02 -24.20
C GLN A 240 16.77 -5.60 -23.66
N PHE A 241 16.44 -5.35 -22.38
CA PHE A 241 16.63 -4.05 -21.74
C PHE A 241 18.12 -3.73 -21.56
N PHE A 242 18.88 -4.67 -20.98
CA PHE A 242 20.31 -4.47 -20.69
C PHE A 242 21.09 -5.76 -20.99
N PRO A 243 21.64 -5.92 -22.22
CA PRO A 243 22.33 -7.13 -22.63
C PRO A 243 23.55 -7.46 -21.77
N LYS A 244 23.73 -8.75 -21.45
CA LYS A 244 24.83 -9.28 -20.63
C LYS A 244 24.88 -8.71 -19.22
N TYR A 245 23.74 -8.34 -18.69
CA TYR A 245 23.64 -7.91 -17.29
C TYR A 245 24.02 -9.08 -16.37
N PRO A 246 24.99 -8.95 -15.45
CA PRO A 246 25.45 -10.06 -14.62
C PRO A 246 24.29 -10.76 -13.90
N TYR A 247 23.40 -10.02 -13.26
CA TYR A 247 22.24 -10.57 -12.54
C TYR A 247 21.26 -11.33 -13.45
N THR A 248 21.14 -10.94 -14.74
CA THR A 248 20.32 -11.68 -15.72
C THR A 248 20.97 -13.04 -16.06
N LEU A 249 22.29 -13.06 -16.25
CA LEU A 249 23.02 -14.31 -16.51
C LEU A 249 22.89 -15.28 -15.33
N GLU A 250 23.00 -14.80 -14.11
CA GLU A 250 22.82 -15.57 -12.88
C GLU A 250 21.39 -16.12 -12.75
N SER A 251 20.39 -15.26 -12.94
CA SER A 251 18.97 -15.67 -12.89
C SER A 251 18.61 -16.68 -13.98
N LEU A 252 19.15 -16.50 -15.21
CA LEU A 252 19.00 -17.48 -16.30
C LEU A 252 19.68 -18.81 -15.93
N ALA A 253 20.84 -18.78 -15.29
CA ALA A 253 21.49 -20.01 -14.82
C ALA A 253 20.60 -20.76 -13.80
N ARG A 254 19.96 -20.04 -12.86
CA ARG A 254 18.98 -20.61 -11.93
C ARG A 254 17.78 -21.23 -12.67
N VAL A 255 17.23 -20.54 -13.66
CA VAL A 255 16.18 -21.08 -14.53
C VAL A 255 16.64 -22.38 -15.23
N ARG A 256 17.84 -22.42 -15.80
CA ARG A 256 18.39 -23.62 -16.46
C ARG A 256 18.55 -24.78 -15.46
N MET A 257 18.89 -24.48 -14.22
CA MET A 257 18.91 -25.51 -13.16
C MET A 257 17.48 -26.03 -12.85
N GLY A 258 16.52 -25.14 -12.71
CA GLY A 258 15.11 -25.54 -12.53
C GLY A 258 14.57 -26.39 -13.68
N GLN A 259 15.07 -26.16 -14.90
CA GLN A 259 14.79 -26.96 -16.10
C GLN A 259 15.64 -28.24 -16.20
N HIS A 260 16.43 -28.62 -15.19
CA HIS A 260 17.36 -29.76 -15.18
C HIS A 260 18.46 -29.69 -16.27
N ARG A 261 18.83 -28.50 -16.71
CA ARG A 261 19.84 -28.23 -17.75
C ARG A 261 21.14 -27.74 -17.12
N ALA A 262 21.75 -28.58 -16.28
CA ALA A 262 22.94 -28.23 -15.48
C ALA A 262 24.14 -27.76 -16.34
N SER A 263 24.35 -28.34 -17.53
CA SER A 263 25.43 -27.92 -18.44
C SER A 263 25.24 -26.50 -18.95
N ASP A 264 23.99 -26.11 -19.26
CA ASP A 264 23.69 -24.76 -19.73
C ASP A 264 23.78 -23.74 -18.60
N ALA A 265 23.33 -24.12 -17.39
CA ALA A 265 23.49 -23.32 -16.20
C ALA A 265 24.97 -23.02 -15.90
N LEU A 266 25.83 -24.05 -15.98
CA LEU A 266 27.27 -23.89 -15.80
C LEU A 266 27.89 -22.90 -16.82
N GLN A 267 27.47 -22.95 -18.08
CA GLN A 267 27.94 -21.98 -19.10
C GLN A 267 27.55 -20.55 -18.75
N LEU A 268 26.34 -20.33 -18.26
CA LEU A 268 25.85 -19.01 -17.85
C LEU A 268 26.63 -18.50 -16.62
N TRP A 269 26.85 -19.36 -15.61
CA TRP A 269 27.69 -19.01 -14.45
C TRP A 269 29.13 -18.68 -14.85
N MET A 270 29.70 -19.41 -15.79
CA MET A 270 31.04 -19.10 -16.33
C MET A 270 31.04 -17.75 -17.07
N GLN A 271 29.99 -17.40 -17.78
CA GLN A 271 29.86 -16.11 -18.43
C GLN A 271 29.75 -14.98 -17.39
N ALA A 272 28.91 -15.12 -16.36
CA ALA A 272 28.79 -14.16 -15.27
C ALA A 272 30.15 -13.94 -14.60
N ALA A 273 30.86 -15.03 -14.21
CA ALA A 273 32.17 -14.99 -13.60
C ALA A 273 33.29 -14.43 -14.52
N ALA A 274 33.09 -14.41 -15.83
CA ALA A 274 33.99 -13.74 -16.76
C ALA A 274 33.81 -12.22 -16.80
N ILE A 275 32.61 -11.73 -16.46
CA ILE A 275 32.33 -10.29 -16.33
C ILE A 275 32.80 -9.79 -14.99
N ASP A 276 32.43 -10.49 -13.92
CA ASP A 276 32.86 -10.19 -12.57
C ASP A 276 33.10 -11.46 -11.76
N ARG A 277 34.21 -11.51 -11.05
CA ARG A 277 34.58 -12.60 -10.14
C ARG A 277 34.27 -12.26 -8.70
N ASP A 278 33.09 -11.67 -8.48
CA ASP A 278 32.66 -11.40 -7.10
C ASP A 278 32.50 -12.72 -6.32
N PRO A 279 32.66 -12.71 -4.98
CA PRO A 279 32.57 -13.92 -4.17
C PRO A 279 31.27 -14.68 -4.35
N HIS A 280 30.13 -13.98 -4.49
CA HIS A 280 28.82 -14.62 -4.63
C HIS A 280 28.70 -15.42 -5.95
N THR A 281 29.11 -14.81 -7.06
CA THR A 281 29.17 -15.48 -8.38
C THR A 281 30.08 -16.70 -8.35
N LEU A 282 31.22 -16.61 -7.65
CA LEU A 282 32.15 -17.76 -7.50
C LEU A 282 31.54 -18.90 -6.66
N TYR A 283 30.83 -18.57 -5.58
CA TYR A 283 30.15 -19.58 -4.79
C TYR A 283 29.12 -20.35 -5.62
N ALA A 284 28.32 -19.65 -6.39
CA ALA A 284 27.31 -20.27 -7.26
C ALA A 284 27.96 -21.07 -8.40
N LEU A 285 29.04 -20.56 -8.99
CA LEU A 285 29.81 -21.28 -10.02
C LEU A 285 30.37 -22.60 -9.47
N ALA A 286 30.95 -22.59 -8.27
CA ALA A 286 31.45 -23.81 -7.63
C ALA A 286 30.34 -24.85 -7.43
N ARG A 287 29.13 -24.43 -7.03
CA ARG A 287 27.98 -25.35 -6.91
C ARG A 287 27.54 -25.89 -8.27
N ALA A 288 27.55 -25.06 -9.30
CA ALA A 288 27.23 -25.50 -10.67
C ALA A 288 28.27 -26.50 -11.22
N GLN A 289 29.56 -26.26 -10.94
CA GLN A 289 30.65 -27.19 -11.30
C GLN A 289 30.49 -28.55 -10.59
N GLU A 290 30.14 -28.51 -9.28
CA GLU A 290 29.90 -29.75 -8.52
C GLU A 290 28.70 -30.53 -9.06
N ALA A 291 27.58 -29.86 -9.37
CA ALA A 291 26.40 -30.46 -9.98
C ALA A 291 26.67 -31.03 -11.38
N ALA A 292 27.63 -30.46 -12.12
CA ALA A 292 28.09 -30.94 -13.42
C ALA A 292 29.14 -32.06 -13.32
N GLY A 293 29.51 -32.52 -12.09
CA GLY A 293 30.51 -33.55 -11.85
C GLY A 293 31.98 -33.09 -11.96
N ARG A 294 32.21 -31.76 -12.03
CA ARG A 294 33.56 -31.16 -12.16
C ARG A 294 34.16 -30.82 -10.78
N SER A 295 34.29 -31.84 -9.94
CA SER A 295 34.65 -31.67 -8.52
C SER A 295 36.03 -31.02 -8.27
N GLU A 296 37.03 -31.18 -9.14
CA GLU A 296 38.32 -30.52 -9.03
C GLU A 296 38.22 -29.01 -9.28
N GLU A 297 37.48 -28.61 -10.34
CA GLU A 297 37.21 -27.22 -10.66
C GLU A 297 36.40 -26.55 -9.55
N ALA A 298 35.39 -27.25 -9.02
CA ALA A 298 34.56 -26.77 -7.92
C ALA A 298 35.39 -26.47 -6.67
N ARG A 299 36.35 -27.36 -6.31
CA ARG A 299 37.25 -27.14 -5.19
C ARG A 299 38.19 -25.96 -5.37
N ALA A 300 38.70 -25.74 -6.59
CA ALA A 300 39.52 -24.60 -6.90
C ALA A 300 38.74 -23.30 -6.80
N THR A 301 37.53 -23.28 -7.33
CA THR A 301 36.61 -22.13 -7.26
C THR A 301 36.15 -21.83 -5.83
N ASP A 302 35.84 -22.87 -5.02
CA ASP A 302 35.56 -22.74 -3.59
C ASP A 302 36.70 -22.09 -2.80
N ALA A 303 37.95 -22.45 -3.11
CA ALA A 303 39.12 -21.86 -2.45
C ALA A 303 39.31 -20.38 -2.82
N GLU A 304 39.04 -20.03 -4.05
CA GLU A 304 39.05 -18.62 -4.49
C GLU A 304 37.93 -17.83 -3.84
N PHE A 305 36.73 -18.37 -3.80
CA PHE A 305 35.60 -17.82 -3.07
C PHE A 305 35.92 -17.57 -1.60
N GLU A 306 36.40 -18.58 -0.88
CA GLU A 306 36.75 -18.46 0.53
C GLU A 306 37.76 -17.33 0.79
N LYS A 307 38.75 -17.20 -0.10
CA LYS A 307 39.75 -16.14 -0.02
C LYS A 307 39.12 -14.74 -0.16
N LEU A 308 38.30 -14.54 -1.18
CA LEU A 308 37.67 -13.24 -1.43
C LEU A 308 36.59 -12.89 -0.41
N ALA A 309 35.74 -13.86 -0.02
CA ALA A 309 34.70 -13.66 0.99
C ALA A 309 35.25 -13.41 2.40
N SER A 310 36.52 -13.78 2.66
CA SER A 310 37.20 -13.51 3.92
C SER A 310 37.97 -12.20 3.94
N ASP A 311 38.15 -11.53 2.79
CA ASP A 311 38.87 -10.26 2.67
C ASP A 311 37.88 -9.10 2.90
N PRO A 312 38.09 -8.22 3.91
CA PRO A 312 37.18 -7.11 4.20
C PRO A 312 37.00 -6.11 3.08
N GLU A 313 37.92 -6.01 2.13
CA GLU A 313 37.83 -5.11 0.97
C GLU A 313 37.03 -5.72 -0.19
N SER A 314 36.96 -7.04 -0.28
CA SER A 314 36.30 -7.79 -1.35
C SER A 314 34.99 -8.45 -0.92
N ALA A 315 34.80 -8.67 0.39
CA ALA A 315 33.62 -9.33 0.92
C ALA A 315 32.37 -8.49 0.72
N THR A 316 31.40 -9.04 -0.01
CA THR A 316 30.03 -8.50 -0.07
C THR A 316 29.16 -9.15 1.02
N ASP A 317 27.99 -8.59 1.26
CA ASP A 317 27.07 -9.08 2.29
C ASP A 317 26.55 -10.50 2.01
N SER A 318 26.10 -10.73 0.78
CA SER A 318 25.70 -12.08 0.35
C SER A 318 26.84 -13.07 0.49
N SER A 319 28.07 -12.67 0.22
CA SER A 319 29.24 -13.56 0.31
C SER A 319 29.55 -14.01 1.75
N LYS A 320 29.25 -13.21 2.74
CA LYS A 320 29.42 -13.63 4.15
C LYS A 320 28.38 -14.68 4.54
N LEU A 321 27.12 -14.54 4.10
CA LEU A 321 26.10 -15.56 4.34
C LEU A 321 26.44 -16.86 3.60
N ASP A 322 26.90 -16.77 2.36
CA ASP A 322 27.38 -17.93 1.59
C ASP A 322 28.57 -18.62 2.27
N LEU A 323 29.47 -17.83 2.84
CA LEU A 323 30.61 -18.36 3.60
C LEU A 323 30.18 -19.09 4.89
N ILE A 324 29.19 -18.53 5.60
CA ILE A 324 28.58 -19.19 6.77
C ILE A 324 27.96 -20.52 6.35
N LEU A 325 27.17 -20.55 5.27
CA LEU A 325 26.52 -21.77 4.77
C LEU A 325 27.57 -22.80 4.31
N MET A 326 28.61 -22.36 3.56
CA MET A 326 29.69 -23.23 3.14
C MET A 326 30.40 -23.85 4.33
N TYR A 327 30.73 -23.09 5.37
CA TYR A 327 31.38 -23.58 6.56
C TYR A 327 30.47 -24.49 7.41
N ALA A 328 29.20 -24.17 7.54
CA ALA A 328 28.21 -24.97 8.28
C ALA A 328 27.99 -26.36 7.67
N ASN A 329 28.09 -26.48 6.34
CA ASN A 329 27.94 -27.75 5.64
C ASN A 329 29.18 -28.67 5.76
N ARG A 330 30.24 -28.25 6.41
CA ARG A 330 31.49 -29.01 6.60
C ARG A 330 31.81 -29.12 8.09
N ALA A 331 31.78 -30.33 8.64
CA ALA A 331 31.95 -30.56 10.08
C ALA A 331 33.24 -29.91 10.66
N VAL A 332 34.32 -29.87 9.87
CA VAL A 332 35.59 -29.28 10.29
C VAL A 332 35.53 -27.76 10.44
N THR A 333 34.71 -27.11 9.63
CA THR A 333 34.58 -25.64 9.60
C THR A 333 33.34 -25.11 10.33
N ALA A 334 32.43 -25.97 10.81
CA ALA A 334 31.23 -25.61 11.53
C ALA A 334 31.42 -24.60 12.69
N PRO A 335 32.50 -24.72 13.52
CA PRO A 335 32.75 -23.69 14.55
C PRO A 335 33.10 -22.32 13.99
N ARG A 336 33.72 -22.25 12.80
CA ARG A 336 33.96 -20.97 12.11
C ARG A 336 32.67 -20.37 11.59
N ALA A 337 31.76 -21.20 11.05
CA ALA A 337 30.43 -20.79 10.65
C ALA A 337 29.69 -20.08 11.79
N LEU A 338 29.67 -20.70 12.97
CA LEU A 338 28.98 -20.17 14.15
C LEU A 338 29.55 -18.82 14.59
N LYS A 339 30.88 -18.70 14.63
CA LYS A 339 31.54 -17.45 15.00
C LYS A 339 31.20 -16.32 14.03
N LEU A 340 31.22 -16.59 12.72
CA LEU A 340 30.89 -15.59 11.70
C LEU A 340 29.40 -15.22 11.75
N ALA A 341 28.51 -16.22 11.89
CA ALA A 341 27.07 -16.00 11.98
C ALA A 341 26.68 -15.18 13.23
N GLN A 342 27.37 -15.37 14.37
CA GLN A 342 27.18 -14.54 15.56
C GLN A 342 27.58 -13.08 15.34
N GLN A 343 28.60 -12.81 14.52
CA GLN A 343 28.96 -11.45 14.13
C GLN A 343 27.91 -10.83 13.22
N GLU A 344 27.45 -11.56 12.21
CA GLU A 344 26.47 -11.05 11.25
C GLU A 344 25.11 -10.80 11.90
N VAL A 345 24.60 -11.68 12.78
CA VAL A 345 23.34 -11.48 13.49
C VAL A 345 23.40 -10.31 14.48
N GLY A 346 24.59 -9.89 14.89
CA GLY A 346 24.83 -8.68 15.68
C GLY A 346 24.72 -7.40 14.85
N ALA A 347 25.00 -7.47 13.56
CA ALA A 347 24.96 -6.33 12.63
C ALA A 347 23.60 -6.19 11.93
N ARG A 348 22.91 -7.32 11.65
CA ARG A 348 21.63 -7.36 10.95
C ARG A 348 20.80 -8.56 11.39
N LYS A 349 19.46 -8.51 11.18
CA LYS A 349 18.53 -9.54 11.68
C LYS A 349 17.45 -9.90 10.66
N ASP A 350 17.72 -9.69 9.39
CA ASP A 350 16.82 -10.12 8.33
C ASP A 350 16.65 -11.65 8.31
N VAL A 351 15.63 -12.13 7.62
CA VAL A 351 15.25 -13.55 7.58
C VAL A 351 16.39 -14.47 7.15
N TRP A 352 17.23 -13.99 6.23
CA TRP A 352 18.34 -14.78 5.67
C TRP A 352 19.52 -14.89 6.63
N THR A 353 19.80 -13.81 7.36
CA THR A 353 20.81 -13.80 8.43
C THR A 353 20.38 -14.71 9.56
N LEU A 354 19.09 -14.68 9.93
CA LEU A 354 18.54 -15.58 10.95
C LEU A 354 18.60 -17.04 10.51
N ASP A 355 18.32 -17.34 9.24
CA ASP A 355 18.46 -18.69 8.66
C ASP A 355 19.91 -19.19 8.69
N ALA A 356 20.85 -18.40 8.19
CA ALA A 356 22.27 -18.75 8.20
C ALA A 356 22.80 -18.97 9.64
N TYR A 357 22.34 -18.15 10.60
CA TYR A 357 22.68 -18.32 12.01
C TYR A 357 22.06 -19.60 12.58
N ALA A 358 20.80 -19.90 12.28
CA ALA A 358 20.14 -21.13 12.70
C ALA A 358 20.87 -22.37 12.14
N TRP A 359 21.28 -22.33 10.88
CA TRP A 359 22.01 -23.41 10.24
C TRP A 359 23.42 -23.61 10.83
N ALA A 360 24.11 -22.51 11.15
CA ALA A 360 25.38 -22.56 11.83
C ALA A 360 25.26 -23.13 13.27
N LEU A 361 24.20 -22.80 13.99
CA LEU A 361 23.87 -23.40 15.30
C LEU A 361 23.56 -24.89 15.16
N TYR A 362 22.78 -25.30 14.18
CA TYR A 362 22.48 -26.70 13.86
C TYR A 362 23.74 -27.50 13.58
N ALA A 363 24.65 -26.98 12.77
CA ALA A 363 25.92 -27.62 12.44
C ALA A 363 26.82 -27.81 13.65
N ASN A 364 26.63 -27.01 14.70
CA ASN A 364 27.34 -27.13 16.01
C ASN A 364 26.51 -27.84 17.08
N ALA A 365 25.44 -28.55 16.70
CA ALA A 365 24.55 -29.30 17.58
C ALA A 365 23.82 -28.49 18.65
N ASN A 366 23.69 -27.16 18.46
CA ASN A 366 22.89 -26.26 19.32
C ASN A 366 21.46 -26.18 18.83
N TYR A 367 20.73 -27.31 18.85
CA TYR A 367 19.42 -27.44 18.21
C TYR A 367 18.31 -26.55 18.80
N PRO A 368 18.19 -26.35 20.14
CA PRO A 368 17.17 -25.48 20.70
C PRO A 368 17.36 -24.01 20.31
N GLU A 369 18.60 -23.53 20.29
CA GLU A 369 18.91 -22.17 19.86
C GLU A 369 18.73 -22.01 18.35
N ALA A 370 19.02 -23.06 17.56
CA ALA A 370 18.77 -23.11 16.12
C ALA A 370 17.27 -22.96 15.83
N ASP A 371 16.42 -23.70 16.57
CA ASP A 371 14.97 -23.58 16.46
C ASP A 371 14.50 -22.17 16.80
N GLY A 372 14.98 -21.60 17.90
CA GLY A 372 14.64 -20.22 18.27
C GLY A 372 15.04 -19.17 17.24
N ALA A 373 16.08 -19.40 16.45
CA ALA A 373 16.51 -18.50 15.38
C ALA A 373 15.68 -18.69 14.12
N ILE A 374 15.44 -19.96 13.70
CA ILE A 374 14.70 -20.24 12.46
C ILE A 374 13.21 -19.85 12.59
N GLN A 375 12.60 -20.04 13.78
CA GLN A 375 11.23 -19.63 14.03
C GLN A 375 11.04 -18.10 13.88
N LYS A 376 12.04 -17.29 14.23
CA LYS A 376 11.99 -15.83 14.01
C LYS A 376 11.99 -15.49 12.51
N ALA A 377 12.73 -16.23 11.69
CA ALA A 377 12.73 -16.05 10.24
C ALA A 377 11.36 -16.46 9.64
N ILE A 378 10.81 -17.59 10.06
CA ILE A 378 9.52 -18.11 9.59
C ILE A 378 8.36 -17.21 10.02
N ALA A 379 8.42 -16.65 11.23
CA ALA A 379 7.37 -15.77 11.76
C ALA A 379 7.13 -14.49 10.93
N VAL A 380 8.08 -14.09 10.08
CA VAL A 380 7.91 -12.99 9.12
C VAL A 380 6.94 -13.36 8.00
N GLY A 381 6.78 -14.65 7.68
CA GLY A 381 5.87 -15.14 6.64
C GLY A 381 6.57 -15.62 5.36
N ILE A 382 7.91 -15.56 5.30
CA ILE A 382 8.68 -15.90 4.10
C ILE A 382 8.38 -17.33 3.59
N GLN A 383 8.17 -17.45 2.29
CA GLN A 383 7.99 -18.74 1.60
C GLN A 383 9.30 -19.15 0.91
N SER A 384 10.20 -19.78 1.66
CA SER A 384 11.51 -20.20 1.16
C SER A 384 11.76 -21.67 1.40
N ALA A 385 12.04 -22.41 0.31
CA ALA A 385 12.39 -23.83 0.38
C ALA A 385 13.60 -24.09 1.26
N GLN A 386 14.61 -23.21 1.25
CA GLN A 386 15.80 -23.32 2.11
C GLN A 386 15.45 -23.19 3.57
N ILE A 387 14.71 -22.15 3.96
CA ILE A 387 14.36 -21.89 5.35
C ILE A 387 13.51 -23.04 5.90
N PHE A 388 12.56 -23.55 5.12
CA PHE A 388 11.73 -24.68 5.51
C PHE A 388 12.53 -25.98 5.57
N ASP A 389 13.48 -26.22 4.66
CA ASP A 389 14.36 -27.40 4.72
C ASP A 389 15.24 -27.40 5.99
N HIS A 390 15.88 -26.26 6.27
CA HIS A 390 16.66 -26.07 7.49
C HIS A 390 15.79 -26.27 8.75
N ALA A 391 14.56 -25.70 8.77
CA ALA A 391 13.63 -25.90 9.88
C ALA A 391 13.22 -27.37 10.04
N GLY A 392 13.00 -28.08 8.93
CA GLY A 392 12.72 -29.52 8.92
C GLY A 392 13.84 -30.33 9.55
N HIS A 393 15.08 -30.07 9.18
CA HIS A 393 16.27 -30.72 9.77
C HIS A 393 16.44 -30.40 11.25
N ILE A 394 16.20 -29.15 11.66
CA ILE A 394 16.26 -28.73 13.08
C ILE A 394 15.19 -29.46 13.89
N ALA A 395 13.93 -29.47 13.42
CA ALA A 395 12.82 -30.15 14.06
C ALA A 395 13.07 -31.66 14.20
N GLN A 396 13.65 -32.30 13.17
CA GLN A 396 14.02 -33.69 13.20
C GLN A 396 15.04 -34.00 14.32
N ARG A 397 16.05 -33.16 14.50
CA ARG A 397 17.03 -33.30 15.58
C ARG A 397 16.44 -33.10 16.97
N LEU A 398 15.39 -32.30 17.08
CA LEU A 398 14.62 -32.08 18.32
C LEU A 398 13.58 -33.18 18.56
N ASN A 399 13.45 -34.18 17.69
CA ASN A 399 12.43 -35.21 17.71
C ASN A 399 11.00 -34.67 17.59
N HIS A 400 10.80 -33.53 16.96
CA HIS A 400 9.51 -32.95 16.63
C HIS A 400 9.05 -33.44 15.24
N ALA A 401 8.64 -34.71 15.14
CA ALA A 401 8.37 -35.38 13.87
C ALA A 401 7.28 -34.71 13.02
N SER A 402 6.18 -34.25 13.65
CA SER A 402 5.09 -33.53 12.97
C SER A 402 5.57 -32.22 12.34
N ASP A 403 6.38 -31.46 13.05
CA ASP A 403 6.92 -30.19 12.56
C ASP A 403 7.93 -30.42 11.43
N ALA A 404 8.78 -31.46 11.56
CA ALA A 404 9.72 -31.82 10.50
C ALA A 404 8.99 -32.17 9.19
N ILE A 405 7.92 -32.97 9.24
CA ILE A 405 7.11 -33.32 8.06
C ILE A 405 6.48 -32.06 7.48
N ARG A 406 5.90 -31.20 8.34
CA ARG A 406 5.27 -29.94 7.91
C ARG A 406 6.28 -29.06 7.17
N TYR A 407 7.46 -28.84 7.72
CA TYR A 407 8.47 -27.99 7.10
C TYR A 407 9.02 -28.59 5.80
N PHE A 408 9.30 -29.87 5.75
CA PHE A 408 9.71 -30.52 4.48
C PHE A 408 8.60 -30.46 3.42
N SER A 409 7.33 -30.58 3.82
CA SER A 409 6.21 -30.41 2.89
C SER A 409 6.12 -28.98 2.35
N LEU A 410 6.33 -27.97 3.18
CA LEU A 410 6.39 -26.57 2.78
C LEU A 410 7.59 -26.29 1.85
N ALA A 411 8.75 -26.87 2.13
CA ALA A 411 9.92 -26.77 1.26
C ALA A 411 9.65 -27.34 -0.14
N LEU A 412 8.87 -28.42 -0.25
CA LEU A 412 8.47 -29.02 -1.52
C LEU A 412 7.44 -28.16 -2.30
N GLN A 413 6.62 -27.37 -1.59
CA GLN A 413 5.61 -26.52 -2.21
C GLN A 413 6.21 -25.22 -2.73
N SER A 414 7.13 -24.60 -1.98
CA SER A 414 7.68 -23.29 -2.29
C SER A 414 8.64 -23.27 -3.47
N ASN A 415 9.52 -24.29 -3.61
CA ASN A 415 10.45 -24.39 -4.76
C ASN A 415 10.77 -25.84 -5.09
N PRO A 416 9.88 -26.58 -5.79
CA PRO A 416 10.02 -28.01 -6.06
C PRO A 416 11.30 -28.45 -6.79
N PRO A 417 11.90 -27.67 -7.72
CA PRO A 417 13.13 -28.07 -8.44
C PRO A 417 14.42 -27.86 -7.65
N SER A 418 14.40 -27.23 -6.47
CA SER A 418 15.61 -26.96 -5.69
C SER A 418 16.27 -28.24 -5.15
N GLU A 419 17.54 -28.14 -4.73
CA GLU A 419 18.21 -29.21 -3.99
C GLU A 419 17.53 -29.50 -2.64
N TYR A 420 16.96 -28.47 -2.01
CA TYR A 420 16.16 -28.62 -0.80
C TYR A 420 14.92 -29.47 -1.05
N ALA A 421 14.29 -29.36 -2.22
CA ALA A 421 13.22 -30.26 -2.62
C ALA A 421 13.67 -31.72 -2.71
N SER A 422 14.92 -32.00 -3.13
CA SER A 422 15.48 -33.34 -3.19
C SER A 422 15.64 -33.93 -1.79
N ASP A 423 16.21 -33.19 -0.85
CA ASP A 423 16.40 -33.63 0.52
C ASP A 423 15.06 -33.72 1.26
N ALA A 424 14.18 -32.74 1.12
CA ALA A 424 12.84 -32.78 1.68
C ALA A 424 12.04 -34.00 1.22
N ARG A 425 12.10 -34.41 -0.08
CA ARG A 425 11.48 -35.65 -0.57
C ARG A 425 12.05 -36.89 0.08
N LYS A 426 13.36 -36.93 0.28
CA LYS A 426 14.04 -38.07 0.89
C LYS A 426 13.57 -38.27 2.32
N PHE A 427 13.48 -37.21 3.09
CA PHE A 427 13.08 -37.27 4.50
C PHE A 427 11.57 -37.40 4.68
N ALA A 428 10.75 -36.69 3.91
CA ALA A 428 9.30 -36.87 3.90
C ALA A 428 8.89 -38.27 3.45
N GLY A 429 9.55 -38.84 2.44
CA GLY A 429 9.33 -40.20 1.96
C GLY A 429 9.71 -41.28 2.97
N ALA A 430 10.77 -41.10 3.77
CA ALA A 430 11.17 -42.01 4.81
C ALA A 430 10.17 -42.07 5.97
N VAL A 431 9.60 -40.95 6.35
CA VAL A 431 8.58 -40.85 7.43
C VAL A 431 7.22 -41.38 6.95
N LEU A 432 6.85 -41.14 5.69
CA LEU A 432 5.60 -41.66 5.10
C LEU A 432 5.63 -43.16 4.86
N ALA A 433 6.82 -43.77 4.79
CA ALA A 433 6.96 -45.23 4.66
C ALA A 433 6.74 -45.97 5.98
N ASP A 434 6.94 -45.30 7.12
CA ASP A 434 6.76 -45.85 8.46
C ASP A 434 5.35 -45.71 9.03
N ASP A 435 4.54 -44.79 8.49
CA ASP A 435 3.18 -44.48 8.97
C ASP A 435 2.13 -44.81 7.92
N LYS A 436 1.41 -45.93 8.10
CA LYS A 436 0.27 -46.34 7.26
C LYS A 436 -1.03 -45.59 7.56
N ALA A 437 -1.00 -44.44 8.21
CA ALA A 437 -2.15 -43.59 8.46
C ALA A 437 -2.39 -42.61 7.28
N PRO A 438 -3.65 -42.33 6.87
CA PRO A 438 -3.92 -41.31 5.87
C PRO A 438 -3.49 -39.95 6.39
N MET A 439 -2.68 -39.25 5.59
CA MET A 439 -2.24 -37.90 5.86
C MET A 439 -3.43 -37.01 6.24
N PRO A 440 -3.43 -36.32 7.38
CA PRO A 440 -4.29 -35.17 7.56
C PRO A 440 -3.81 -34.10 6.56
N SER A 441 -4.72 -33.58 5.75
CA SER A 441 -4.46 -32.31 5.04
C SER A 441 -3.98 -31.30 6.09
N PRO A 442 -2.87 -30.61 5.86
CA PRO A 442 -2.43 -29.58 6.79
C PRO A 442 -3.53 -28.53 6.85
N ALA A 443 -4.22 -28.48 7.98
CA ALA A 443 -4.99 -27.31 8.35
C ALA A 443 -3.95 -26.21 8.50
N LEU A 444 -3.90 -25.30 7.52
CA LEU A 444 -3.23 -24.03 7.65
C LEU A 444 -4.02 -23.23 8.71
N GLU A 445 -3.70 -23.49 9.98
CA GLU A 445 -4.02 -22.54 11.02
C GLU A 445 -2.96 -21.43 10.94
N THR A 446 -3.49 -20.23 10.72
CA THR A 446 -2.80 -18.92 10.75
C THR A 446 -1.93 -18.56 9.55
N ILE A 447 -2.42 -17.63 8.89
CA ILE A 447 -2.25 -16.83 7.70
C ILE A 447 -3.02 -17.48 6.57
N ALA A 448 -4.32 -17.16 6.50
CA ALA A 448 -5.19 -17.60 5.44
C ALA A 448 -4.64 -17.08 4.10
N ALA A 449 -4.13 -18.00 3.30
CA ALA A 449 -4.20 -17.79 1.87
C ALA A 449 -5.68 -17.51 1.53
N PRO A 450 -5.98 -16.57 0.63
CA PRO A 450 -7.36 -16.31 0.26
C PRO A 450 -8.00 -17.64 -0.14
N PRO A 451 -9.26 -17.93 0.27
CA PRO A 451 -9.91 -19.20 -0.02
C PRO A 451 -9.92 -19.42 -1.54
N ALA A 452 -9.45 -20.58 -1.95
CA ALA A 452 -9.35 -20.97 -3.37
C ALA A 452 -10.73 -21.15 -4.04
N ASP A 453 -11.81 -20.81 -3.38
CA ASP A 453 -13.18 -20.93 -3.92
C ASP A 453 -14.03 -19.71 -3.56
N LEU A 454 -13.80 -18.60 -4.30
CA LEU A 454 -14.70 -17.46 -4.38
C LEU A 454 -15.89 -17.69 -5.33
N SER A 455 -16.14 -18.95 -5.76
CA SER A 455 -17.27 -19.31 -6.62
C SER A 455 -18.62 -19.38 -5.87
N ARG A 456 -18.62 -19.17 -4.55
CA ARG A 456 -19.85 -19.06 -3.76
C ARG A 456 -20.21 -17.61 -3.44
N HIS A 457 -20.30 -16.80 -4.47
CA HIS A 457 -21.06 -15.55 -4.39
C HIS A 457 -22.55 -15.87 -4.40
N PRO A 458 -23.40 -15.14 -3.67
CA PRO A 458 -24.86 -15.31 -3.74
C PRO A 458 -25.45 -15.16 -5.13
N ALA A 459 -24.68 -14.65 -6.13
CA ALA A 459 -25.10 -14.59 -7.53
C ALA A 459 -25.21 -15.96 -8.21
N ASN A 460 -24.63 -17.04 -7.67
CA ASN A 460 -24.74 -18.39 -8.26
C ASN A 460 -25.96 -19.19 -7.79
N ASP A 461 -26.69 -18.74 -6.78
CA ASP A 461 -27.97 -19.36 -6.39
C ASP A 461 -29.14 -18.94 -7.30
N ALA A 462 -28.94 -18.00 -8.21
CA ALA A 462 -29.94 -17.57 -9.21
C ALA A 462 -30.06 -18.53 -10.41
N GLU A 463 -29.10 -19.41 -10.67
CA GLU A 463 -29.15 -20.39 -11.78
C GLU A 463 -29.96 -21.66 -11.45
N ALA A 464 -30.41 -21.85 -10.21
CA ALA A 464 -31.19 -23.03 -9.82
C ALA A 464 -32.72 -22.84 -9.89
N MET A 465 -33.23 -21.72 -10.39
CA MET A 465 -34.66 -21.44 -10.52
C MET A 465 -35.13 -21.02 -11.94
N GLU A 466 -34.60 -21.65 -12.97
CA GLU A 466 -35.26 -21.63 -14.26
C GLU A 466 -36.37 -22.70 -14.28
N GLY A 467 -37.60 -22.29 -14.04
CA GLY A 467 -38.74 -23.15 -14.20
C GLY A 467 -40.02 -22.72 -13.50
N SER A 468 -40.41 -21.45 -13.62
CA SER A 468 -41.81 -21.09 -13.39
C SER A 468 -42.17 -19.76 -14.03
N THR A 469 -42.83 -19.87 -15.17
CA THR A 469 -43.53 -18.74 -15.79
C THR A 469 -44.70 -18.31 -14.91
N VAL A 470 -44.57 -17.15 -14.27
CA VAL A 470 -45.72 -16.39 -13.81
C VAL A 470 -45.64 -15.00 -14.39
N SER A 471 -46.43 -14.82 -15.44
CA SER A 471 -46.81 -13.53 -15.97
C SER A 471 -47.71 -12.84 -14.94
N ALA A 472 -47.23 -11.74 -14.37
CA ALA A 472 -48.10 -10.82 -13.62
C ALA A 472 -47.55 -9.38 -13.74
N ARG A 473 -48.37 -8.59 -14.36
CA ARG A 473 -48.38 -7.14 -14.39
C ARG A 473 -47.96 -6.50 -13.07
N VAL A 474 -46.86 -5.76 -13.07
CA VAL A 474 -46.72 -4.58 -12.22
C VAL A 474 -45.79 -3.57 -12.90
N GLY A 475 -46.31 -2.35 -13.11
CA GLY A 475 -45.57 -1.12 -12.97
C GLY A 475 -44.58 -0.80 -14.09
N THR A 476 -44.87 0.25 -14.79
CA THR A 476 -43.96 1.05 -15.61
C THR A 476 -42.54 0.98 -15.10
N ALA A 477 -41.68 0.33 -15.88
CA ALA A 477 -40.23 0.47 -15.71
C ALA A 477 -39.95 1.98 -15.70
N LEU A 478 -39.44 2.49 -14.58
CA LEU A 478 -38.86 3.81 -14.51
C LEU A 478 -37.76 3.84 -15.57
N ALA A 479 -37.89 4.68 -16.56
CA ALA A 479 -36.87 4.85 -17.59
C ALA A 479 -35.55 5.13 -16.89
N THR A 480 -34.51 4.32 -17.21
CA THR A 480 -33.15 4.60 -16.74
C THR A 480 -32.79 6.02 -17.17
N PRO A 481 -32.32 6.89 -16.25
CA PRO A 481 -31.94 8.25 -16.60
C PRO A 481 -30.93 8.27 -17.75
N ASP A 482 -31.17 9.09 -18.74
CA ASP A 482 -30.25 9.29 -19.85
C ASP A 482 -29.15 10.27 -19.38
N PHE A 483 -28.10 9.74 -18.80
CA PHE A 483 -26.96 10.53 -18.32
C PHE A 483 -26.11 11.00 -19.51
N ALA A 484 -25.84 12.31 -19.60
CA ALA A 484 -24.91 12.85 -20.56
C ALA A 484 -23.46 12.34 -20.28
N PRO A 485 -22.64 12.10 -21.33
CA PRO A 485 -21.23 11.80 -21.14
C PRO A 485 -20.50 12.94 -20.45
N VAL A 486 -19.70 12.63 -19.43
CA VAL A 486 -18.87 13.63 -18.76
C VAL A 486 -17.64 13.93 -19.64
N PRO A 487 -17.35 15.19 -19.97
CA PRO A 487 -16.18 15.55 -20.75
C PRO A 487 -14.87 15.10 -20.11
N GLU A 488 -13.94 14.52 -20.88
CA GLU A 488 -12.64 14.05 -20.39
C GLU A 488 -11.83 15.13 -19.64
N SER A 489 -11.97 16.39 -20.07
CA SER A 489 -11.32 17.53 -19.40
C SER A 489 -11.76 17.77 -17.95
N LEU A 490 -12.87 17.19 -17.53
CA LEU A 490 -13.38 17.25 -16.16
C LEU A 490 -12.97 16.01 -15.33
N LEU A 491 -12.58 14.92 -16.01
CA LEU A 491 -12.21 13.66 -15.40
C LEU A 491 -10.70 13.60 -15.05
N THR A 492 -9.93 14.60 -15.46
CA THR A 492 -8.49 14.65 -15.26
C THR A 492 -8.15 15.76 -14.26
N PRO A 493 -7.42 15.47 -13.17
CA PRO A 493 -6.97 16.48 -12.21
C PRO A 493 -6.20 17.61 -12.87
N ARG A 494 -6.38 18.81 -12.36
CA ARG A 494 -5.60 20.00 -12.75
C ARG A 494 -4.80 20.48 -11.55
N PRO A 495 -3.60 21.06 -11.77
CA PRO A 495 -2.85 21.71 -10.70
C PRO A 495 -3.70 22.78 -10.00
N THR A 496 -3.79 22.70 -8.68
CA THR A 496 -4.60 23.61 -7.85
C THR A 496 -3.83 24.85 -7.40
N GLY A 497 -2.50 24.86 -7.56
CA GLY A 497 -1.62 25.86 -6.99
C GLY A 497 -1.21 25.58 -5.55
N THR A 498 -1.78 24.57 -4.92
CA THR A 498 -1.46 24.21 -3.52
C THR A 498 -0.02 23.77 -3.34
N GLU A 499 0.57 23.04 -4.32
CA GLU A 499 2.00 22.72 -4.33
C GLU A 499 2.88 23.98 -4.34
N GLU A 500 2.48 25.03 -5.10
CA GLU A 500 3.19 26.31 -5.10
C GLU A 500 3.04 27.04 -3.76
N HIS A 501 1.87 26.93 -3.12
CA HIS A 501 1.66 27.46 -1.75
C HIS A 501 2.54 26.73 -0.74
N ILE A 502 2.65 25.40 -0.80
CA ILE A 502 3.57 24.61 0.04
C ILE A 502 5.00 25.10 -0.16
N HIS A 503 5.46 25.16 -1.40
CA HIS A 503 6.83 25.61 -1.71
C HIS A 503 7.10 27.04 -1.22
N THR A 504 6.14 27.95 -1.38
CA THR A 504 6.25 29.32 -0.87
C THR A 504 6.32 29.37 0.64
N ALA A 505 5.49 28.59 1.33
CA ALA A 505 5.49 28.49 2.78
C ALA A 505 6.79 27.85 3.33
N GLN A 506 7.29 26.80 2.70
CA GLN A 506 8.60 26.18 3.00
C GLN A 506 9.74 27.20 2.85
N THR A 507 9.72 27.97 1.78
CA THR A 507 10.72 29.04 1.56
C THR A 507 10.62 30.13 2.65
N SER A 508 9.41 30.47 3.10
CA SER A 508 9.18 31.42 4.19
C SER A 508 9.74 30.90 5.51
N VAL A 509 9.44 29.65 5.86
CA VAL A 509 9.99 28.97 7.04
C VAL A 509 11.52 28.93 7.01
N ALA A 510 12.11 28.58 5.85
CA ALA A 510 13.56 28.54 5.70
C ALA A 510 14.22 29.91 5.90
N ARG A 511 13.55 30.98 5.44
CA ARG A 511 14.03 32.36 5.59
C ARG A 511 13.84 32.91 6.99
N THR A 512 12.75 32.56 7.67
CA THR A 512 12.38 33.06 9.00
C THR A 512 12.02 31.90 9.94
N PRO A 513 13.00 31.06 10.36
CA PRO A 513 12.74 29.82 11.10
C PRO A 513 12.17 29.99 12.52
N ASN A 514 12.10 31.25 13.01
CA ASN A 514 11.49 31.60 14.30
C ASN A 514 10.13 32.32 14.14
N ASP A 515 9.58 32.36 12.95
CA ASP A 515 8.27 32.95 12.67
C ASP A 515 7.18 31.89 12.79
N ALA A 516 6.43 31.90 13.88
CA ALA A 516 5.35 30.95 14.15
C ALA A 516 4.26 30.98 13.07
N THR A 517 3.99 32.15 12.47
CA THR A 517 2.95 32.30 11.45
C THR A 517 3.33 31.63 10.12
N ALA A 518 4.63 31.58 9.80
CA ALA A 518 5.12 30.86 8.63
C ALA A 518 4.86 29.35 8.74
N TYR A 519 4.98 28.78 9.94
CA TYR A 519 4.66 27.36 10.17
C TYR A 519 3.15 27.09 10.13
N VAL A 520 2.30 28.01 10.60
CA VAL A 520 0.83 27.88 10.44
C VAL A 520 0.46 27.88 8.97
N ALA A 521 1.04 28.78 8.17
CA ALA A 521 0.77 28.85 6.73
C ALA A 521 1.22 27.55 6.01
N LEU A 522 2.37 26.98 6.40
CA LEU A 522 2.84 25.72 5.89
C LEU A 522 1.90 24.56 6.25
N ALA A 523 1.45 24.51 7.49
CA ALA A 523 0.52 23.48 7.94
C ALA A 523 -0.84 23.59 7.23
N ALA A 524 -1.38 24.79 7.06
CA ALA A 524 -2.63 25.01 6.32
C ALA A 524 -2.50 24.56 4.86
N ALA A 525 -1.34 24.79 4.22
CA ALA A 525 -1.08 24.34 2.88
C ALA A 525 -0.99 22.81 2.77
N TYR A 526 -0.34 22.12 3.72
CA TYR A 526 -0.34 20.66 3.80
C TYR A 526 -1.74 20.11 4.05
N PHE A 527 -2.50 20.69 4.99
CA PHE A 527 -3.87 20.29 5.27
C PHE A 527 -4.77 20.42 4.03
N GLN A 528 -4.64 21.51 3.27
CA GLN A 528 -5.38 21.69 2.02
C GLN A 528 -4.94 20.64 0.96
N HIS A 529 -3.65 20.35 0.87
CA HIS A 529 -3.13 19.32 -0.05
C HIS A 529 -3.66 17.92 0.29
N ALA A 530 -3.72 17.58 1.58
CA ALA A 530 -4.34 16.34 2.05
C ALA A 530 -5.80 16.21 1.58
N ARG A 531 -6.56 17.29 1.61
CA ARG A 531 -7.96 17.31 1.14
C ARG A 531 -8.09 17.12 -0.37
N GLU A 532 -7.17 17.66 -1.14
CA GLU A 532 -7.16 17.61 -2.61
C GLU A 532 -6.70 16.24 -3.14
N THR A 533 -5.73 15.63 -2.45
CA THR A 533 -5.06 14.41 -2.89
C THR A 533 -5.47 13.16 -2.09
N GLY A 534 -6.09 13.34 -0.92
CA GLY A 534 -6.34 12.28 0.05
C GLY A 534 -5.07 11.73 0.69
N ASP A 535 -3.93 12.42 0.52
CA ASP A 535 -2.65 12.00 1.10
C ASP A 535 -2.64 12.25 2.61
N VAL A 536 -2.86 11.18 3.39
CA VAL A 536 -2.90 11.25 4.86
C VAL A 536 -1.57 11.66 5.47
N SER A 537 -0.46 11.59 4.72
CA SER A 537 0.86 12.00 5.21
C SER A 537 0.97 13.51 5.41
N ASP A 538 0.22 14.28 4.63
CA ASP A 538 0.18 15.72 4.76
C ASP A 538 -0.43 16.18 6.10
N TYR A 539 -1.32 15.38 6.71
CA TYR A 539 -1.81 15.68 8.06
C TYR A 539 -0.68 15.66 9.09
N GLN A 540 0.24 14.70 9.00
CA GLN A 540 1.37 14.64 9.93
C GLN A 540 2.41 15.73 9.64
N LEU A 541 2.61 16.11 8.38
CA LEU A 541 3.44 17.27 8.02
C LEU A 541 2.83 18.57 8.54
N ALA A 542 1.52 18.70 8.48
CA ALA A 542 0.78 19.80 9.08
C ALA A 542 0.93 19.78 10.61
N GLU A 543 0.74 18.62 11.27
CA GLU A 543 0.90 18.49 12.72
C GLU A 543 2.30 18.89 13.19
N GLN A 544 3.35 18.41 12.52
CA GLN A 544 4.74 18.79 12.83
C GLN A 544 4.97 20.28 12.68
N SER A 545 4.44 20.87 11.62
CA SER A 545 4.54 22.31 11.38
C SER A 545 3.82 23.11 12.48
N ILE A 546 2.61 22.69 12.87
CA ILE A 546 1.87 23.33 13.96
C ILE A 546 2.54 23.13 15.31
N ALA A 547 3.04 21.95 15.62
CA ALA A 547 3.79 21.72 16.86
C ALA A 547 4.97 22.69 16.97
N LYS A 548 5.70 22.90 15.86
CA LYS A 548 6.78 23.87 15.81
C LYS A 548 6.30 25.30 15.98
N SER A 549 5.16 25.67 15.40
CA SER A 549 4.53 26.97 15.62
C SER A 549 4.20 27.19 17.09
N LEU A 550 3.56 26.22 17.74
CA LEU A 550 3.16 26.28 19.14
C LEU A 550 4.36 26.35 20.10
N ASP A 551 5.49 25.76 19.75
CA ASP A 551 6.75 25.89 20.50
C ASP A 551 7.34 27.30 20.45
N LEU A 552 7.09 28.04 19.36
CA LEU A 552 7.62 29.37 19.13
C LEU A 552 6.75 30.49 19.74
N VAL A 553 5.47 30.19 19.99
CA VAL A 553 4.50 31.18 20.49
C VAL A 553 4.43 31.16 21.99
N SER A 554 4.74 32.30 22.64
CA SER A 554 4.31 32.54 23.99
C SER A 554 2.82 32.93 23.99
N ALA A 555 2.03 32.42 24.90
CA ALA A 555 0.58 32.44 25.13
C ALA A 555 -0.27 33.68 24.72
N ASP A 556 -0.11 34.22 23.52
CA ASP A 556 -0.81 35.37 22.99
C ASP A 556 -1.50 35.10 21.63
N PHE A 557 -2.08 36.13 21.00
CA PHE A 557 -2.96 36.05 19.83
C PHE A 557 -2.49 35.20 18.67
N SER A 558 -1.20 34.90 18.53
CA SER A 558 -0.68 34.08 17.45
C SER A 558 -0.93 32.55 17.70
N ALA A 559 -1.29 32.15 18.92
CA ALA A 559 -1.63 30.78 19.25
C ALA A 559 -3.01 30.35 18.72
N ASP A 560 -3.90 31.28 18.45
CA ASP A 560 -5.28 30.99 18.02
C ASP A 560 -5.32 30.23 16.68
N ALA A 561 -4.69 30.76 15.64
CA ALA A 561 -4.61 30.12 14.33
C ALA A 561 -3.91 28.76 14.40
N ALA A 562 -2.81 28.65 15.17
CA ALA A 562 -2.10 27.39 15.37
C ALA A 562 -2.98 26.34 16.06
N LEU A 563 -3.73 26.71 17.10
CA LEU A 563 -4.64 25.81 17.81
C LEU A 563 -5.84 25.41 16.92
N GLY A 564 -6.35 26.33 16.12
CA GLY A 564 -7.41 26.05 15.15
C GLY A 564 -6.95 25.04 14.10
N THR A 565 -5.81 25.28 13.46
CA THR A 565 -5.26 24.36 12.46
C THR A 565 -4.88 23.00 13.07
N MET A 566 -4.36 22.95 14.31
CA MET A 566 -4.12 21.68 15.01
C MET A 566 -5.44 20.91 15.22
N ALA A 567 -6.51 21.61 15.55
CA ALA A 567 -7.81 20.97 15.71
C ALA A 567 -8.35 20.41 14.37
N GLU A 568 -8.14 21.12 13.24
CA GLU A 568 -8.48 20.62 11.90
C GLU A 568 -7.66 19.38 11.54
N VAL A 569 -6.36 19.36 11.82
CA VAL A 569 -5.49 18.20 11.58
C VAL A 569 -5.96 17.01 12.41
N CYS A 570 -6.23 17.20 13.71
CA CYS A 570 -6.75 16.13 14.57
C CYS A 570 -8.11 15.58 14.06
N MET A 571 -8.98 16.41 13.46
CA MET A 571 -10.20 15.93 12.79
C MET A 571 -9.87 15.04 11.60
N GLY A 572 -8.93 15.44 10.75
CA GLY A 572 -8.47 14.65 9.62
C GLY A 572 -7.86 13.29 10.02
N GLU A 573 -7.23 13.23 11.17
CA GLU A 573 -6.66 12.01 11.76
C GLU A 573 -7.65 11.22 12.65
N HIS A 574 -8.93 11.57 12.68
CA HIS A 574 -9.98 10.96 13.51
C HIS A 574 -9.73 11.03 15.03
N ARG A 575 -8.92 11.97 15.49
CA ARG A 575 -8.60 12.24 16.91
C ARG A 575 -9.60 13.25 17.50
N PHE A 576 -10.89 12.94 17.46
CA PHE A 576 -11.99 13.87 17.73
C PHE A 576 -11.96 14.50 19.13
N ALA A 577 -11.55 13.75 20.15
CA ALA A 577 -11.44 14.27 21.52
C ALA A 577 -10.31 15.32 21.63
N GLU A 578 -9.20 15.11 20.93
CA GLU A 578 -8.10 16.07 20.87
C GLU A 578 -8.48 17.30 20.04
N ALA A 579 -9.12 17.10 18.88
CA ALA A 579 -9.66 18.17 18.05
C ALA A 579 -10.58 19.10 18.88
N LEU A 580 -11.50 18.50 19.65
CA LEU A 580 -12.39 19.23 20.55
C LEU A 580 -11.59 20.05 21.59
N THR A 581 -10.53 19.46 22.16
CA THR A 581 -9.68 20.11 23.17
C THR A 581 -8.94 21.33 22.59
N TYR A 582 -8.33 21.17 21.40
CA TYR A 582 -7.62 22.25 20.73
C TYR A 582 -8.57 23.38 20.28
N ALA A 583 -9.72 23.02 19.67
CA ALA A 583 -10.72 24.01 19.26
C ALA A 583 -11.30 24.81 20.43
N GLN A 584 -11.60 24.16 21.57
CA GLN A 584 -12.05 24.85 22.79
C GLN A 584 -10.98 25.75 23.37
N LYS A 585 -9.71 25.34 23.30
CA LYS A 585 -8.59 26.17 23.73
C LYS A 585 -8.44 27.41 22.85
N ALA A 586 -8.55 27.26 21.51
CA ALA A 586 -8.58 28.41 20.60
C ALA A 586 -9.71 29.40 20.98
N LEU A 587 -10.94 28.90 21.14
CA LEU A 587 -12.08 29.73 21.54
C LEU A 587 -11.88 30.44 22.87
N SER A 588 -11.13 29.86 23.79
CA SER A 588 -10.85 30.47 25.13
C SER A 588 -9.94 31.69 25.06
N LEU A 589 -9.20 31.89 23.95
CA LEU A 589 -8.35 33.06 23.74
C LEU A 589 -9.15 34.31 23.41
N GLY A 590 -10.41 34.19 23.01
CA GLY A 590 -11.33 35.30 22.81
C GLY A 590 -10.96 36.22 21.66
N THR A 591 -10.29 35.73 20.62
CA THR A 591 -9.83 36.49 19.44
C THR A 591 -10.96 37.01 18.56
N GLY A 592 -12.14 36.37 18.66
CA GLY A 592 -13.28 36.65 17.81
C GLY A 592 -13.37 35.78 16.57
N ASP A 593 -12.40 34.89 16.33
CA ASP A 593 -12.50 33.85 15.32
C ASP A 593 -13.61 32.85 15.68
N LEU A 594 -14.52 32.60 14.73
CA LEU A 594 -15.66 31.68 14.90
C LEU A 594 -15.37 30.28 14.31
N SER A 595 -14.31 30.14 13.50
CA SER A 595 -14.00 28.87 12.81
C SER A 595 -13.86 27.68 13.75
N PRO A 596 -13.29 27.80 14.98
CA PRO A 596 -13.21 26.66 15.89
C PRO A 596 -14.58 26.12 16.34
N PHE A 597 -15.69 26.91 16.26
CA PHE A 597 -17.03 26.37 16.53
C PHE A 597 -17.48 25.33 15.50
N ALA A 598 -17.01 25.44 14.25
CA ALA A 598 -17.25 24.39 13.24
C ALA A 598 -16.61 23.07 13.69
N ILE A 599 -15.34 23.10 14.09
CA ILE A 599 -14.58 21.93 14.52
C ILE A 599 -15.18 21.32 15.80
N VAL A 600 -15.59 22.16 16.77
CA VAL A 600 -16.29 21.70 17.97
C VAL A 600 -17.57 20.95 17.59
N GLY A 601 -18.31 21.47 16.63
CA GLY A 601 -19.54 20.85 16.14
C GLY A 601 -19.26 19.56 15.39
N ASP A 602 -18.25 19.53 14.51
CA ASP A 602 -17.86 18.36 13.72
C ASP A 602 -17.40 17.22 14.66
N ALA A 603 -16.53 17.52 15.65
CA ALA A 603 -16.11 16.56 16.66
C ALA A 603 -17.31 15.98 17.45
N TYR A 604 -18.26 16.81 17.87
CA TYR A 604 -19.46 16.31 18.52
C TYR A 604 -20.34 15.47 17.60
N ALA A 605 -20.43 15.79 16.32
CA ALA A 605 -21.20 15.04 15.33
C ALA A 605 -20.62 13.62 15.13
N ASP A 606 -19.30 13.51 14.96
CA ASP A 606 -18.59 12.22 14.86
C ASP A 606 -18.67 11.41 16.17
N MET A 607 -18.72 12.08 17.32
CA MET A 607 -18.97 11.45 18.62
C MET A 607 -20.44 11.10 18.86
N GLY A 608 -21.35 11.32 17.89
CA GLY A 608 -22.78 11.03 18.01
C GLY A 608 -23.57 12.00 18.89
N GLU A 609 -22.99 13.11 19.29
CA GLU A 609 -23.54 14.14 20.19
C GLU A 609 -24.24 15.25 19.40
N TYR A 610 -25.19 14.90 18.52
CA TYR A 610 -25.78 15.80 17.52
C TYR A 610 -26.44 17.07 18.10
N ASP A 611 -26.98 17.01 19.33
CA ASP A 611 -27.55 18.20 19.96
C ASP A 611 -26.46 19.21 20.37
N LYS A 612 -25.29 18.71 20.81
CA LYS A 612 -24.14 19.59 21.10
C LYS A 612 -23.55 20.14 19.81
N ALA A 613 -23.48 19.33 18.76
CA ALA A 613 -23.07 19.79 17.43
C ALA A 613 -23.96 20.91 16.92
N ARG A 614 -25.29 20.79 17.03
CA ARG A 614 -26.25 21.82 16.64
C ARG A 614 -26.04 23.14 17.39
N VAL A 615 -25.76 23.07 18.68
CA VAL A 615 -25.46 24.25 19.50
C VAL A 615 -24.17 24.94 19.05
N ALA A 616 -23.13 24.14 18.76
CA ALA A 616 -21.85 24.67 18.27
C ALA A 616 -22.02 25.35 16.91
N TYR A 617 -22.67 24.70 15.96
CA TYR A 617 -22.95 25.26 14.62
C TYR A 617 -23.81 26.53 14.68
N GLY A 618 -24.74 26.60 15.64
CA GLY A 618 -25.54 27.82 15.88
C GLY A 618 -24.73 29.02 16.34
N ARG A 619 -23.48 28.84 16.77
CA ARG A 619 -22.54 29.93 17.11
C ARG A 619 -21.83 30.53 15.89
N LEU A 620 -21.84 29.81 14.73
CA LEU A 620 -21.29 30.29 13.46
C LEU A 620 -22.19 31.39 12.83
N THR A 621 -22.69 32.34 13.62
CA THR A 621 -23.46 33.48 13.12
C THR A 621 -22.53 34.68 13.08
N PRO A 622 -22.33 35.30 11.91
CA PRO A 622 -21.55 36.53 11.82
C PRO A 622 -22.22 37.62 12.63
N ARG A 623 -21.52 38.19 13.60
CA ARG A 623 -21.94 39.42 14.26
C ARG A 623 -21.71 40.65 13.35
N ASP A 624 -20.80 40.49 12.42
CA ASP A 624 -20.50 41.47 11.38
C ASP A 624 -20.19 40.72 10.07
N MET A 625 -21.06 40.83 9.07
CA MET A 625 -20.91 40.17 7.76
C MET A 625 -19.63 40.58 7.03
N THR A 626 -19.02 41.72 7.39
CA THR A 626 -17.76 42.19 6.78
C THR A 626 -16.52 41.46 7.35
N LEU A 627 -16.64 40.90 8.56
CA LEU A 627 -15.51 40.24 9.26
C LEU A 627 -15.51 38.72 9.12
N ALA A 628 -16.64 38.07 8.77
CA ALA A 628 -16.78 36.65 8.67
C ALA A 628 -17.64 36.20 7.44
N PRO A 629 -17.25 36.58 6.21
CA PRO A 629 -18.04 36.27 5.03
C PRO A 629 -18.21 34.76 4.77
N HIS A 630 -17.31 33.93 5.34
CA HIS A 630 -17.32 32.47 5.16
C HIS A 630 -18.06 31.68 6.25
N ALA A 631 -18.57 32.34 7.30
CA ALA A 631 -19.24 31.64 8.40
C ALA A 631 -20.61 31.04 8.01
N ALA A 632 -21.29 31.65 7.05
CA ALA A 632 -22.64 31.24 6.65
C ALA A 632 -22.61 29.85 5.98
N TYR A 633 -21.84 29.66 4.93
CA TYR A 633 -21.74 28.35 4.26
C TYR A 633 -21.28 27.24 5.21
N ALA A 634 -20.31 27.55 6.10
CA ALA A 634 -19.80 26.60 7.06
C ALA A 634 -20.84 26.13 8.07
N ARG A 635 -21.74 27.07 8.49
CA ARG A 635 -22.90 26.76 9.33
C ARG A 635 -23.94 25.92 8.56
N ASP A 636 -24.32 26.38 7.37
CA ASP A 636 -25.48 25.83 6.68
C ASP A 636 -25.21 24.46 6.07
N SER A 637 -23.98 24.18 5.62
CA SER A 637 -23.56 22.83 5.21
C SER A 637 -23.63 21.83 6.37
N ARG A 638 -23.19 22.21 7.55
CA ARG A 638 -23.19 21.36 8.76
C ARG A 638 -24.58 21.15 9.33
N LEU A 639 -25.40 22.20 9.35
CA LEU A 639 -26.82 22.07 9.74
C LEU A 639 -27.61 21.23 8.74
N SER A 640 -27.24 21.27 7.45
CA SER A 640 -27.78 20.37 6.42
C SER A 640 -27.51 18.91 6.77
N TYR A 641 -26.27 18.55 7.13
CA TYR A 641 -25.91 17.22 7.59
C TYR A 641 -26.76 16.77 8.79
N LEU A 642 -26.93 17.62 9.82
CA LEU A 642 -27.78 17.29 10.96
C LEU A 642 -29.25 17.08 10.59
N LYS A 643 -29.78 17.80 9.60
CA LYS A 643 -31.13 17.56 9.07
C LYS A 643 -31.23 16.20 8.40
N PHE A 644 -30.24 15.85 7.58
CA PHE A 644 -30.17 14.55 6.93
C PHE A 644 -30.15 13.40 7.97
N ILE A 645 -29.27 13.47 8.96
CA ILE A 645 -29.16 12.47 10.03
C ILE A 645 -30.48 12.33 10.82
N THR A 646 -31.26 13.40 10.95
CA THR A 646 -32.58 13.38 11.63
C THR A 646 -33.76 13.10 10.67
N GLY A 647 -33.49 12.63 9.44
CA GLY A 647 -34.52 12.18 8.48
C GLY A 647 -35.17 13.29 7.66
N ASP A 648 -34.78 14.55 7.85
CA ASP A 648 -35.24 15.71 7.04
C ASP A 648 -34.38 15.90 5.78
N THR A 649 -34.41 14.92 4.86
CA THR A 649 -33.62 14.95 3.61
C THR A 649 -33.98 16.15 2.75
N THR A 650 -35.25 16.56 2.69
CA THR A 650 -35.69 17.75 1.91
C THR A 650 -35.09 19.02 2.50
N GLY A 651 -35.13 19.17 3.81
CA GLY A 651 -34.52 20.30 4.51
C GLY A 651 -32.99 20.32 4.39
N ALA A 652 -32.35 19.13 4.38
CA ALA A 652 -30.92 18.98 4.13
C ALA A 652 -30.56 19.51 2.74
N ILE A 653 -31.24 19.06 1.67
CA ILE A 653 -31.03 19.52 0.31
C ILE A 653 -31.22 21.04 0.22
N GLY A 654 -32.26 21.58 0.88
CA GLY A 654 -32.52 23.01 0.90
C GLY A 654 -31.37 23.82 1.48
N LEU A 655 -30.87 23.44 2.64
CA LEU A 655 -29.73 24.09 3.30
C LEU A 655 -28.44 23.92 2.52
N MET A 656 -28.17 22.73 1.96
CA MET A 656 -26.96 22.52 1.17
C MET A 656 -26.95 23.36 -0.11
N LYS A 657 -28.09 23.55 -0.77
CA LYS A 657 -28.21 24.51 -1.89
C LYS A 657 -27.89 25.93 -1.47
N THR A 658 -28.30 26.33 -0.26
CA THR A 658 -27.95 27.64 0.31
C THR A 658 -26.45 27.72 0.54
N ALA A 659 -25.86 26.72 1.15
CA ALA A 659 -24.41 26.67 1.41
C ALA A 659 -23.58 26.71 0.11
N VAL A 660 -24.03 26.04 -0.95
CA VAL A 660 -23.41 26.11 -2.29
C VAL A 660 -23.45 27.54 -2.82
N ALA A 661 -24.62 28.22 -2.75
CA ALA A 661 -24.76 29.59 -3.25
C ALA A 661 -23.86 30.56 -2.47
N GLU A 662 -23.81 30.43 -1.14
CA GLU A 662 -22.92 31.21 -0.27
C GLU A 662 -21.43 30.90 -0.56
N GLY A 663 -21.08 29.65 -0.83
CA GLY A 663 -19.73 29.24 -1.23
C GLY A 663 -19.28 29.86 -2.54
N VAL A 664 -20.15 29.93 -3.52
CA VAL A 664 -19.91 30.62 -4.80
C VAL A 664 -19.73 32.12 -4.58
N GLU A 665 -20.59 32.75 -3.81
CA GLU A 665 -20.53 34.20 -3.51
C GLU A 665 -19.24 34.54 -2.75
N SER A 666 -18.84 33.68 -1.82
CA SER A 666 -17.63 33.83 -1.01
C SER A 666 -16.33 33.46 -1.74
N GLN A 667 -16.39 33.01 -2.98
CA GLN A 667 -15.24 32.58 -3.78
C GLN A 667 -14.37 31.54 -3.06
N LEU A 668 -15.00 30.50 -2.52
CA LEU A 668 -14.30 29.41 -1.87
C LEU A 668 -13.23 28.79 -2.79
N PRO A 669 -12.15 28.24 -2.23
CA PRO A 669 -11.22 27.39 -2.98
C PRO A 669 -11.98 26.30 -3.74
N SER A 670 -11.49 25.94 -4.91
CA SER A 670 -12.21 25.05 -5.83
C SER A 670 -12.54 23.69 -5.21
N GLU A 671 -11.65 23.13 -4.41
CA GLU A 671 -11.89 21.86 -3.70
C GLU A 671 -13.02 21.99 -2.68
N ASN A 672 -13.02 23.04 -1.86
CA ASN A 672 -14.05 23.26 -0.85
C ASN A 672 -15.45 23.45 -1.48
N LEU A 673 -15.52 24.18 -2.60
CA LEU A 673 -16.78 24.35 -3.32
C LEU A 673 -17.22 23.05 -4.02
N ALA A 674 -16.29 22.29 -4.58
CA ALA A 674 -16.57 20.97 -5.15
C ALA A 674 -17.12 20.00 -4.09
N TRP A 675 -16.58 20.03 -2.88
CA TRP A 675 -17.09 19.24 -1.77
C TRP A 675 -18.57 19.59 -1.44
N LEU A 676 -18.95 20.86 -1.44
CA LEU A 676 -20.36 21.24 -1.23
C LEU A 676 -21.29 20.69 -2.34
N TYR A 677 -20.84 20.70 -3.59
CA TYR A 677 -21.59 20.10 -4.69
C TYR A 677 -21.66 18.58 -4.57
N TYR A 678 -20.58 17.93 -4.17
CA TYR A 678 -20.52 16.49 -3.91
C TYR A 678 -21.54 16.09 -2.84
N GLU A 679 -21.55 16.75 -1.67
CA GLU A 679 -22.50 16.50 -0.59
C GLU A 679 -23.95 16.70 -1.03
N LEU A 680 -24.20 17.74 -1.84
CA LEU A 680 -25.52 17.95 -2.42
C LEU A 680 -25.93 16.78 -3.32
N GLY A 681 -24.98 16.22 -4.08
CA GLY A 681 -25.19 15.03 -4.91
C GLY A 681 -25.52 13.79 -4.08
N GLU A 682 -24.81 13.58 -2.94
CA GLU A 682 -25.11 12.50 -2.01
C GLU A 682 -26.55 12.60 -1.45
N TYR A 683 -27.00 13.79 -1.06
CA TYR A 683 -28.38 13.97 -0.58
C TYR A 683 -29.42 13.71 -1.67
N PHE A 684 -29.14 14.06 -2.93
CA PHE A 684 -30.03 13.71 -4.03
C PHE A 684 -30.03 12.19 -4.30
N THR A 685 -28.89 11.52 -4.18
CA THR A 685 -28.80 10.06 -4.29
C THR A 685 -29.66 9.39 -3.21
N GLN A 686 -29.57 9.88 -1.98
CA GLN A 686 -30.37 9.38 -0.86
C GLN A 686 -31.86 9.79 -0.94
N ALA A 687 -32.18 10.82 -1.71
CA ALA A 687 -33.57 11.18 -2.03
C ALA A 687 -34.16 10.36 -3.20
N GLY A 688 -33.37 9.49 -3.85
CA GLY A 688 -33.79 8.74 -5.05
C GLY A 688 -33.94 9.62 -6.30
N ASP A 689 -33.22 10.74 -6.37
CA ASP A 689 -33.18 11.64 -7.52
C ASP A 689 -31.82 11.55 -8.24
N PRO A 690 -31.61 10.50 -9.05
CA PRO A 690 -30.32 10.28 -9.72
C PRO A 690 -29.96 11.34 -10.75
N ALA A 691 -30.94 12.04 -11.32
CA ALA A 691 -30.69 13.09 -12.31
C ALA A 691 -30.13 14.37 -11.66
N SER A 692 -30.67 14.77 -10.51
CA SER A 692 -30.14 15.89 -9.73
C SER A 692 -28.80 15.54 -9.10
N ALA A 693 -28.59 14.28 -8.69
CA ALA A 693 -27.31 13.79 -8.19
C ALA A 693 -26.21 13.87 -9.26
N ASP A 694 -26.47 13.36 -10.46
CA ASP A 694 -25.57 13.48 -11.62
C ASP A 694 -25.17 14.94 -11.89
N SER A 695 -26.16 15.82 -11.93
CA SER A 695 -25.92 17.24 -12.18
C SER A 695 -25.04 17.89 -11.10
N ALA A 696 -25.23 17.50 -9.83
CA ALA A 696 -24.45 18.04 -8.73
C ALA A 696 -22.99 17.51 -8.77
N TYR A 697 -22.75 16.23 -9.03
CA TYR A 697 -21.39 15.67 -9.17
C TYR A 697 -20.66 16.25 -10.39
N VAL A 698 -21.36 16.42 -11.51
CA VAL A 698 -20.77 17.10 -12.69
C VAL A 698 -20.45 18.57 -12.38
N ALA A 699 -21.26 19.27 -11.58
CA ALA A 699 -20.95 20.64 -11.14
C ALA A 699 -19.70 20.67 -10.23
N ALA A 700 -19.54 19.68 -9.35
CA ALA A 700 -18.31 19.52 -8.56
C ALA A 700 -17.07 19.38 -9.46
N LEU A 701 -17.13 18.50 -10.48
CA LEU A 701 -16.05 18.32 -11.46
C LEU A 701 -15.78 19.55 -12.32
N HIS A 702 -16.80 20.38 -12.61
CA HIS A 702 -16.59 21.66 -13.26
C HIS A 702 -15.81 22.64 -12.38
N THR A 703 -16.05 22.58 -11.08
CA THR A 703 -15.38 23.44 -10.08
C THR A 703 -13.96 22.97 -9.81
N HIS A 704 -13.80 21.66 -9.60
CA HIS A 704 -12.52 21.00 -9.32
C HIS A 704 -12.37 19.75 -10.20
N PRO A 705 -11.77 19.86 -11.40
CA PRO A 705 -11.59 18.73 -12.29
C PRO A 705 -10.77 17.61 -11.66
N GLY A 706 -11.27 16.39 -11.77
CA GLY A 706 -10.62 15.21 -11.19
C GLY A 706 -10.90 15.02 -9.69
N ASP A 707 -11.87 15.71 -9.10
CA ASP A 707 -12.29 15.45 -7.72
C ASP A 707 -12.64 13.98 -7.53
N TYR A 708 -11.83 13.27 -6.76
CA TYR A 708 -11.90 11.82 -6.61
C TYR A 708 -13.23 11.36 -6.00
N ARG A 709 -13.84 12.14 -5.09
CA ARG A 709 -15.14 11.84 -4.47
C ARG A 709 -16.25 11.86 -5.50
N SER A 710 -16.28 12.90 -6.30
CA SER A 710 -17.30 13.08 -7.36
C SER A 710 -17.12 12.06 -8.49
N LEU A 711 -15.87 11.67 -8.82
CA LEU A 711 -15.60 10.59 -9.77
C LEU A 711 -16.15 9.26 -9.27
N ALA A 712 -15.87 8.89 -8.00
CA ALA A 712 -16.36 7.65 -7.40
C ALA A 712 -17.90 7.65 -7.28
N ALA A 713 -18.49 8.76 -6.84
CA ALA A 713 -19.95 8.91 -6.73
C ALA A 713 -20.66 8.77 -8.07
N LEU A 714 -20.11 9.38 -9.14
CA LEU A 714 -20.59 9.15 -10.51
C LEU A 714 -20.42 7.69 -10.93
N GLY A 715 -19.28 7.06 -10.59
CA GLY A 715 -19.05 5.64 -10.84
C GLY A 715 -20.14 4.78 -10.20
N LYS A 716 -20.44 5.02 -8.93
CA LYS A 716 -21.51 4.35 -8.18
C LYS A 716 -22.89 4.57 -8.81
N LEU A 717 -23.17 5.80 -9.19
CA LEU A 717 -24.43 6.15 -9.85
C LEU A 717 -24.56 5.42 -11.19
N ARG A 718 -23.51 5.33 -12.00
CA ARG A 718 -23.48 4.59 -13.26
C ARG A 718 -23.64 3.07 -13.01
N ALA A 719 -22.93 2.51 -12.03
CA ALA A 719 -23.01 1.10 -11.65
C ALA A 719 -24.45 0.69 -11.28
N ASN A 720 -25.08 1.47 -10.39
CA ASN A 720 -26.44 1.22 -9.92
C ASN A 720 -27.49 1.35 -11.05
N ASN A 721 -27.16 1.98 -12.15
CA ASN A 721 -27.99 2.07 -13.36
C ASN A 721 -27.53 1.14 -14.49
N GLY A 722 -26.68 0.15 -14.21
CA GLY A 722 -26.24 -0.89 -15.14
C GLY A 722 -25.20 -0.45 -16.19
N ARG A 723 -24.65 0.78 -16.07
CA ARG A 723 -23.64 1.32 -17.01
C ARG A 723 -22.22 0.94 -16.55
N TYR A 724 -21.93 -0.37 -16.49
CA TYR A 724 -20.74 -0.93 -15.84
C TYR A 724 -19.42 -0.46 -16.46
N THR A 725 -19.33 -0.36 -17.80
CA THR A 725 -18.08 0.08 -18.46
C THR A 725 -17.68 1.49 -18.03
N GLU A 726 -18.63 2.41 -18.05
CA GLU A 726 -18.40 3.80 -17.65
C GLU A 726 -18.11 3.91 -16.15
N ALA A 727 -18.79 3.11 -15.34
CA ALA A 727 -18.53 3.04 -13.90
C ALA A 727 -17.09 2.59 -13.61
N ILE A 728 -16.60 1.54 -14.30
CA ILE A 728 -15.21 1.06 -14.17
C ILE A 728 -14.21 2.19 -14.50
N GLU A 729 -14.42 2.92 -15.61
CA GLU A 729 -13.54 4.02 -16.01
C GLU A 729 -13.50 5.15 -14.95
N LEU A 730 -14.66 5.49 -14.38
CA LEU A 730 -14.78 6.52 -13.37
C LEU A 730 -14.10 6.11 -12.06
N TYR A 731 -14.30 4.87 -11.60
CA TYR A 731 -13.59 4.36 -10.41
C TYR A 731 -12.08 4.26 -10.61
N GLN A 732 -11.62 3.82 -11.79
CA GLN A 732 -10.19 3.81 -12.10
C GLN A 732 -9.58 5.20 -12.04
N LYS A 733 -10.27 6.22 -12.53
CA LYS A 733 -9.83 7.61 -12.43
C LYS A 733 -9.84 8.12 -10.97
N ALA A 734 -10.86 7.81 -10.19
CA ALA A 734 -10.93 8.16 -8.78
C ALA A 734 -9.75 7.53 -7.99
N ILE A 735 -9.51 6.24 -8.19
CA ILE A 735 -8.44 5.47 -7.55
C ILE A 735 -7.06 5.97 -7.97
N ALA A 736 -6.90 6.43 -9.21
CA ALA A 736 -5.65 7.03 -9.69
C ALA A 736 -5.32 8.36 -8.97
N VAL A 737 -6.31 9.08 -8.45
CA VAL A 737 -6.10 10.27 -7.61
C VAL A 737 -5.88 9.85 -6.17
N VAL A 738 -6.82 9.05 -5.61
CA VAL A 738 -6.77 8.57 -4.22
C VAL A 738 -7.22 7.11 -4.15
N PRO A 739 -6.34 6.17 -3.83
CA PRO A 739 -6.68 4.74 -3.73
C PRO A 739 -7.40 4.41 -2.42
N MET A 740 -8.61 4.96 -2.22
CA MET A 740 -9.42 4.67 -1.05
C MET A 740 -9.87 3.20 -1.03
N PRO A 741 -9.80 2.49 0.11
CA PRO A 741 -10.24 1.09 0.22
C PRO A 741 -11.65 0.87 -0.30
N ILE A 742 -12.58 1.77 0.00
CA ILE A 742 -13.97 1.67 -0.42
C ILE A 742 -14.11 1.74 -1.96
N PHE A 743 -13.37 2.60 -2.64
CA PHE A 743 -13.44 2.72 -4.11
C PHE A 743 -12.88 1.48 -4.80
N ILE A 744 -11.82 0.91 -4.24
CA ILE A 744 -11.18 -0.31 -4.74
C ILE A 744 -12.11 -1.50 -4.53
N ALA A 745 -12.79 -1.60 -3.39
CA ALA A 745 -13.78 -2.62 -3.10
C ALA A 745 -14.95 -2.54 -4.10
N GLU A 746 -15.54 -1.37 -4.28
CA GLU A 746 -16.65 -1.13 -5.21
C GLU A 746 -16.25 -1.42 -6.67
N LEU A 747 -15.00 -1.10 -7.06
CA LEU A 747 -14.46 -1.51 -8.37
C LEU A 747 -14.33 -3.03 -8.49
N GLY A 748 -13.93 -3.70 -7.42
CA GLY A 748 -13.89 -5.15 -7.34
C GLY A 748 -15.27 -5.79 -7.55
N ASP A 749 -16.29 -5.29 -6.86
CA ASP A 749 -17.68 -5.71 -7.00
C ASP A 749 -18.21 -5.51 -8.44
N LEU A 750 -17.82 -4.39 -9.02
CA LEU A 750 -18.21 -4.06 -10.38
C LEU A 750 -17.56 -5.02 -11.41
N TYR A 751 -16.30 -5.40 -11.20
CA TYR A 751 -15.65 -6.43 -12.01
C TYR A 751 -16.28 -7.80 -11.80
N ALA A 752 -16.63 -8.18 -10.58
CA ALA A 752 -17.32 -9.43 -10.30
C ALA A 752 -18.69 -9.49 -11.03
N ARG A 753 -19.46 -8.41 -10.91
CA ARG A 753 -20.79 -8.29 -11.54
C ARG A 753 -20.72 -8.25 -13.08
N SER A 754 -19.67 -7.70 -13.66
CA SER A 754 -19.44 -7.67 -15.12
C SER A 754 -18.80 -8.94 -15.68
N GLY A 755 -18.64 -9.99 -14.86
CA GLY A 755 -18.14 -11.31 -15.31
C GLY A 755 -16.61 -11.39 -15.40
N ASN A 756 -15.88 -10.53 -14.71
CA ASN A 756 -14.42 -10.53 -14.64
C ASN A 756 -13.90 -10.84 -13.22
N PRO A 757 -14.06 -12.07 -12.71
CA PRO A 757 -13.69 -12.42 -11.34
C PRO A 757 -12.17 -12.37 -11.07
N ALA A 758 -11.35 -12.42 -12.12
CA ALA A 758 -9.90 -12.30 -11.97
C ALA A 758 -9.49 -10.88 -11.54
N GLU A 759 -10.04 -9.85 -12.19
CA GLU A 759 -9.81 -8.46 -11.82
C GLU A 759 -10.45 -8.12 -10.46
N ALA A 760 -11.65 -8.67 -10.17
CA ALA A 760 -12.28 -8.50 -8.86
C ALA A 760 -11.35 -8.96 -7.74
N ARG A 761 -10.76 -10.16 -7.84
CA ARG A 761 -9.81 -10.67 -6.85
C ARG A 761 -8.60 -9.77 -6.65
N LYS A 762 -8.06 -9.18 -7.72
CA LYS A 762 -6.94 -8.23 -7.62
C LYS A 762 -7.33 -7.01 -6.77
N GLN A 763 -8.51 -6.45 -7.03
CA GLN A 763 -9.00 -5.30 -6.27
C GLN A 763 -9.19 -5.66 -4.79
N TYR A 764 -9.82 -6.79 -4.48
CA TYR A 764 -10.01 -7.23 -3.09
C TYR A 764 -8.69 -7.47 -2.36
N SER A 765 -7.69 -8.07 -3.04
CA SER A 765 -6.35 -8.23 -2.46
C SER A 765 -5.68 -6.88 -2.19
N LEU A 766 -5.93 -5.87 -3.02
CA LEU A 766 -5.42 -4.53 -2.81
C LEU A 766 -6.09 -3.86 -1.59
N VAL A 767 -7.42 -4.05 -1.39
CA VAL A 767 -8.12 -3.57 -0.18
C VAL A 767 -7.52 -4.19 1.08
N GLU A 768 -7.30 -5.51 1.09
CA GLU A 768 -6.68 -6.21 2.22
C GLU A 768 -5.28 -5.68 2.53
N TYR A 769 -4.51 -5.38 1.49
CA TYR A 769 -3.18 -4.83 1.65
C TYR A 769 -3.19 -3.41 2.24
N ILE A 770 -4.07 -2.53 1.74
CA ILE A 770 -4.24 -1.19 2.31
C ILE A 770 -4.70 -1.27 3.77
N GLY A 771 -5.57 -2.23 4.08
CA GLY A 771 -6.01 -2.50 5.45
C GLY A 771 -4.87 -2.89 6.38
N LEU A 772 -4.00 -3.77 5.93
CA LEU A 772 -2.79 -4.15 6.68
C LEU A 772 -1.90 -2.93 6.94
N LEU A 773 -1.68 -2.10 5.94
CA LEU A 773 -0.87 -0.88 6.05
C LEU A 773 -1.54 0.17 6.96
N GLY A 774 -2.84 0.34 6.86
CA GLY A 774 -3.61 1.26 7.72
C GLY A 774 -3.52 0.87 9.20
N HIS A 775 -3.60 -0.42 9.50
CA HIS A 775 -3.43 -0.92 10.87
C HIS A 775 -2.04 -0.61 11.45
N ILE A 776 -0.99 -0.69 10.64
CA ILE A 776 0.38 -0.39 11.03
C ILE A 776 0.59 1.11 11.27
N ASN A 777 -0.01 1.94 10.43
CA ASN A 777 0.17 3.41 10.46
C ASN A 777 -0.80 4.14 11.40
N GLN A 778 -1.67 3.43 12.11
CA GLN A 778 -2.74 3.99 12.93
C GLN A 778 -3.71 4.90 12.14
N VAL A 779 -3.73 4.77 10.81
CA VAL A 779 -4.69 5.45 9.94
C VAL A 779 -5.97 4.63 9.93
N LEU A 780 -7.02 5.19 10.52
CA LEU A 780 -8.24 4.45 10.85
C LEU A 780 -9.20 4.42 9.65
N HIS A 781 -9.03 3.44 8.76
CA HIS A 781 -10.08 3.01 7.82
C HIS A 781 -10.86 1.80 8.38
N ASN A 782 -10.95 1.69 9.70
CA ASN A 782 -11.53 0.52 10.36
C ASN A 782 -12.97 0.24 9.91
N ARG A 783 -13.78 1.29 9.74
CA ARG A 783 -15.18 1.17 9.29
C ARG A 783 -15.27 0.60 7.87
N ASP A 784 -14.51 1.13 6.93
CA ASP A 784 -14.55 0.72 5.51
C ASP A 784 -14.07 -0.73 5.35
N LEU A 785 -13.01 -1.10 6.07
CA LEU A 785 -12.52 -2.47 6.09
C LEU A 785 -13.47 -3.44 6.78
N ALA A 786 -14.10 -3.02 7.88
CA ALA A 786 -15.10 -3.84 8.58
C ALA A 786 -16.30 -4.15 7.66
N LEU A 787 -16.79 -3.14 6.93
CA LEU A 787 -17.85 -3.30 5.94
C LEU A 787 -17.38 -4.19 4.78
N PHE A 788 -16.19 -3.94 4.21
CA PHE A 788 -15.64 -4.76 3.14
C PHE A 788 -15.57 -6.24 3.54
N TYR A 789 -14.97 -6.56 4.68
CA TYR A 789 -14.90 -7.95 5.15
C TYR A 789 -16.27 -8.56 5.43
N ALA A 790 -17.19 -7.79 6.00
CA ALA A 790 -18.55 -8.24 6.27
C ALA A 790 -19.35 -8.50 4.99
N ASP A 791 -19.24 -7.61 4.01
CA ASP A 791 -19.96 -7.71 2.73
C ASP A 791 -19.51 -8.92 1.90
N HIS A 792 -18.23 -9.26 1.97
CA HIS A 792 -17.64 -10.36 1.21
C HIS A 792 -17.53 -11.67 2.00
N ASP A 793 -18.14 -11.76 3.19
CA ASP A 793 -18.07 -12.91 4.10
C ASP A 793 -16.61 -13.36 4.39
N MET A 794 -15.68 -12.38 4.42
CA MET A 794 -14.27 -12.59 4.66
C MET A 794 -13.88 -12.16 6.07
N LYS A 795 -12.96 -12.86 6.72
CA LYS A 795 -12.36 -12.45 8.02
C LYS A 795 -13.38 -11.87 9.01
N LEU A 796 -14.54 -12.50 9.16
CA LEU A 796 -15.68 -11.96 9.90
C LEU A 796 -15.36 -11.58 11.35
N ALA A 797 -14.45 -12.32 12.01
CA ALA A 797 -13.99 -11.97 13.36
C ALA A 797 -13.20 -10.67 13.39
N GLU A 798 -12.35 -10.44 12.37
CA GLU A 798 -11.58 -9.21 12.20
C GLU A 798 -12.50 -8.03 11.83
N ALA A 799 -13.49 -8.25 10.97
CA ALA A 799 -14.52 -7.25 10.65
C ALA A 799 -15.21 -6.74 11.93
N LEU A 800 -15.54 -7.65 12.84
CA LEU A 800 -16.15 -7.29 14.12
C LEU A 800 -15.20 -6.53 15.04
N ASP A 801 -13.94 -6.93 15.11
CA ASP A 801 -12.90 -6.26 15.91
C ASP A 801 -12.67 -4.83 15.40
N LEU A 802 -12.56 -4.65 14.08
CA LEU A 802 -12.41 -3.34 13.44
C LEU A 802 -13.60 -2.42 13.70
N ALA A 803 -14.84 -2.93 13.56
CA ALA A 803 -16.04 -2.15 13.85
C ALA A 803 -16.15 -1.77 15.34
N GLN A 804 -15.71 -2.63 16.25
CA GLN A 804 -15.64 -2.33 17.68
C GLN A 804 -14.58 -1.27 18.01
N LYS A 805 -13.41 -1.35 17.40
CA LYS A 805 -12.34 -0.35 17.55
C LYS A 805 -12.77 1.01 17.01
N GLU A 806 -13.42 1.05 15.85
CA GLU A 806 -13.95 2.31 15.32
C GLU A 806 -14.94 2.95 16.29
N LEU A 807 -15.78 2.13 16.95
CA LEU A 807 -16.73 2.64 17.93
C LEU A 807 -16.07 3.21 19.20
N GLU A 808 -14.78 2.92 19.48
CA GLU A 808 -14.08 3.55 20.61
C GLU A 808 -13.84 5.04 20.40
N VAL A 809 -13.73 5.49 19.14
CA VAL A 809 -13.42 6.88 18.77
C VAL A 809 -14.57 7.59 18.10
N ARG A 810 -15.45 6.89 17.37
CA ARG A 810 -16.55 7.44 16.57
C ARG A 810 -17.88 6.77 16.93
N HIS A 811 -18.93 7.57 17.18
CA HIS A 811 -20.24 7.06 17.57
C HIS A 811 -21.37 7.55 16.65
N ASP A 812 -21.05 7.92 15.41
CA ASP A 812 -22.03 8.33 14.42
C ASP A 812 -22.95 7.17 13.99
N VAL A 813 -24.04 7.48 13.28
CA VAL A 813 -25.02 6.48 12.84
C VAL A 813 -24.41 5.41 11.93
N TYR A 814 -23.43 5.77 11.10
CA TYR A 814 -22.76 4.85 10.15
C TYR A 814 -21.81 3.88 10.86
N THR A 815 -21.14 4.33 11.92
CA THR A 815 -20.29 3.44 12.75
C THR A 815 -21.14 2.43 13.52
N TRP A 816 -22.32 2.83 14.03
CA TRP A 816 -23.27 1.89 14.62
C TRP A 816 -23.81 0.90 13.61
N ASP A 817 -24.05 1.31 12.35
CA ASP A 817 -24.49 0.43 11.28
C ASP A 817 -23.41 -0.59 10.89
N ALA A 818 -22.16 -0.16 10.72
CA ALA A 818 -21.03 -1.05 10.44
C ALA A 818 -20.85 -2.11 11.53
N LEU A 819 -20.99 -1.72 12.82
CA LEU A 819 -20.99 -2.67 13.92
C LEU A 819 -22.19 -3.62 13.85
N ALA A 820 -23.40 -3.12 13.55
CA ALA A 820 -24.60 -3.95 13.42
C ALA A 820 -24.42 -5.01 12.34
N TRP A 821 -23.89 -4.61 11.19
CA TRP A 821 -23.64 -5.50 10.07
C TRP A 821 -22.58 -6.55 10.38
N ALA A 822 -21.44 -6.14 10.95
CA ALA A 822 -20.38 -7.05 11.38
C ALA A 822 -20.88 -8.06 12.45
N LEU A 823 -21.70 -7.62 13.41
CA LEU A 823 -22.32 -8.50 14.40
C LEU A 823 -23.29 -9.50 13.75
N TYR A 824 -24.11 -9.05 12.79
CA TYR A 824 -25.02 -9.91 12.03
C TYR A 824 -24.25 -11.01 11.30
N LYS A 825 -23.22 -10.65 10.56
CA LYS A 825 -22.37 -11.59 9.81
C LYS A 825 -21.64 -12.59 10.73
N ASN A 826 -21.37 -12.22 11.98
CA ASN A 826 -20.83 -13.11 13.00
C ASN A 826 -21.91 -13.92 13.76
N GLY A 827 -23.19 -13.89 13.34
CA GLY A 827 -24.28 -14.62 13.96
C GLY A 827 -24.75 -14.09 15.33
N LYS A 828 -24.28 -12.91 15.76
CA LYS A 828 -24.63 -12.24 17.01
C LYS A 828 -25.89 -11.39 16.86
N LEU A 829 -27.01 -12.05 16.48
CA LEU A 829 -28.22 -11.36 16.01
C LEU A 829 -28.83 -10.38 17.00
N VAL A 830 -28.84 -10.69 18.31
CA VAL A 830 -29.41 -9.82 19.34
C VAL A 830 -28.59 -8.54 19.53
N GLU A 831 -27.28 -8.65 19.51
CA GLU A 831 -26.38 -7.52 19.59
C GLU A 831 -26.43 -6.67 18.29
N ALA A 832 -26.52 -7.32 17.13
CA ALA A 832 -26.71 -6.67 15.84
C ALA A 832 -27.99 -5.80 15.82
N ASP A 833 -29.10 -6.32 16.33
CA ASP A 833 -30.38 -5.60 16.41
C ASP A 833 -30.26 -4.33 17.28
N LYS A 834 -29.60 -4.44 18.44
CA LYS A 834 -29.36 -3.27 19.30
C LYS A 834 -28.48 -2.22 18.67
N ALA A 835 -27.43 -2.64 17.94
CA ALA A 835 -26.56 -1.73 17.22
C ALA A 835 -27.32 -1.05 16.06
N SER A 836 -28.15 -1.79 15.31
CA SER A 836 -29.02 -1.26 14.27
C SER A 836 -30.06 -0.25 14.81
N GLU A 837 -30.65 -0.53 16.00
CA GLU A 837 -31.53 0.45 16.67
C GLU A 837 -30.77 1.74 17.01
N LYS A 838 -29.50 1.66 17.37
CA LYS A 838 -28.65 2.82 17.60
C LYS A 838 -28.34 3.60 16.30
N ALA A 839 -28.10 2.90 15.21
CA ALA A 839 -27.90 3.54 13.90
C ALA A 839 -29.13 4.33 13.44
N LEU A 840 -30.33 3.82 13.71
CA LEU A 840 -31.59 4.43 13.27
C LEU A 840 -32.27 5.31 14.34
N GLN A 841 -31.68 5.48 15.54
CA GLN A 841 -32.35 6.15 16.68
C GLN A 841 -32.74 7.61 16.43
N PHE A 842 -32.09 8.28 15.49
CA PHE A 842 -32.37 9.69 15.14
C PHE A 842 -33.32 9.84 13.96
N GLY A 843 -33.80 8.71 13.38
CA GLY A 843 -34.71 8.69 12.25
C GLY A 843 -34.00 8.89 10.90
N THR A 844 -32.74 8.57 10.82
CA THR A 844 -31.92 8.64 9.58
C THR A 844 -32.58 7.82 8.47
N ARG A 845 -32.84 8.44 7.34
CA ARG A 845 -33.47 7.82 6.17
C ARG A 845 -32.41 7.52 5.10
N ASP A 846 -31.58 6.53 5.39
CA ASP A 846 -30.58 6.00 4.49
C ASP A 846 -30.96 4.59 4.06
N SER A 847 -31.01 4.33 2.74
CA SER A 847 -31.47 3.05 2.19
C SER A 847 -30.61 1.86 2.61
N LEU A 848 -29.29 2.05 2.76
CA LEU A 848 -28.39 0.96 3.17
C LEU A 848 -28.56 0.61 4.65
N LEU A 849 -28.68 1.62 5.53
CA LEU A 849 -28.92 1.42 6.95
C LEU A 849 -30.26 0.68 7.16
N LEU A 850 -31.30 1.09 6.43
CA LEU A 850 -32.62 0.45 6.47
C LEU A 850 -32.57 -0.99 5.93
N PHE A 851 -31.79 -1.25 4.88
CA PHE A 851 -31.57 -2.60 4.38
C PHE A 851 -30.90 -3.50 5.42
N HIS A 852 -29.80 -3.07 6.02
CA HIS A 852 -29.11 -3.84 7.07
C HIS A 852 -30.06 -4.13 8.23
N ALA A 853 -30.80 -3.13 8.70
CA ALA A 853 -31.80 -3.29 9.78
C ALA A 853 -32.91 -4.28 9.40
N GLY A 854 -33.41 -4.23 8.18
CA GLY A 854 -34.43 -5.14 7.65
C GLY A 854 -33.93 -6.59 7.59
N ILE A 855 -32.72 -6.83 7.17
CA ILE A 855 -32.07 -8.17 7.13
C ILE A 855 -31.85 -8.71 8.54
N ILE A 856 -31.36 -7.87 9.45
CA ILE A 856 -31.17 -8.25 10.87
C ILE A 856 -32.53 -8.59 11.52
N ALA A 857 -33.54 -7.80 11.26
CA ALA A 857 -34.90 -8.05 11.77
C ALA A 857 -35.51 -9.35 11.22
N GLU A 858 -35.30 -9.65 9.92
CA GLU A 858 -35.71 -10.91 9.29
C GLU A 858 -35.08 -12.11 10.00
N ALA A 859 -33.75 -12.06 10.18
CA ALA A 859 -33.00 -13.14 10.85
C ALA A 859 -33.44 -13.41 12.29
N LEU A 860 -33.99 -12.39 12.97
CA LEU A 860 -34.60 -12.51 14.30
C LEU A 860 -36.06 -12.92 14.25
N GLY A 861 -36.66 -13.10 13.07
CA GLY A 861 -38.08 -13.44 12.93
C GLY A 861 -39.02 -12.25 13.15
N LYS A 862 -38.53 -11.00 13.21
CA LYS A 862 -39.31 -9.77 13.36
C LYS A 862 -39.91 -9.33 12.00
N GLN A 863 -40.72 -10.16 11.39
CA GLN A 863 -41.21 -10.05 10.02
C GLN A 863 -41.84 -8.70 9.66
N GLU A 864 -42.64 -8.11 10.56
CA GLU A 864 -43.27 -6.79 10.29
C GLU A 864 -42.24 -5.66 10.20
N ARG A 865 -41.26 -5.66 11.12
CA ARG A 865 -40.16 -4.69 11.08
C ARG A 865 -39.34 -4.88 9.83
N ALA A 866 -38.92 -6.10 9.50
CA ALA A 866 -38.17 -6.42 8.29
C ALA A 866 -38.88 -5.93 7.04
N ARG A 867 -40.19 -6.18 6.92
CA ARG A 867 -40.98 -5.71 5.78
C ARG A 867 -40.99 -4.18 5.69
N SER A 868 -41.21 -3.50 6.83
CA SER A 868 -41.29 -2.04 6.89
C SER A 868 -39.97 -1.39 6.45
N GLU A 869 -38.85 -1.87 7.00
CA GLU A 869 -37.54 -1.30 6.73
C GLU A 869 -37.07 -1.58 5.29
N LEU A 870 -37.20 -2.81 4.78
CA LEU A 870 -36.88 -3.14 3.40
C LEU A 870 -37.76 -2.37 2.40
N LYS A 871 -39.05 -2.19 2.70
CA LYS A 871 -39.95 -1.40 1.88
C LYS A 871 -39.55 0.06 1.85
N GLU A 872 -39.23 0.63 3.00
CA GLU A 872 -38.78 2.03 3.10
C GLU A 872 -37.45 2.23 2.38
N ALA A 873 -36.47 1.34 2.51
CA ALA A 873 -35.20 1.38 1.78
C ALA A 873 -35.44 1.47 0.26
N LEU A 874 -36.29 0.60 -0.28
CA LEU A 874 -36.60 0.58 -1.72
C LEU A 874 -37.49 1.74 -2.17
N GLN A 875 -38.31 2.30 -1.28
CA GLN A 875 -39.11 3.51 -1.58
C GLN A 875 -38.25 4.77 -1.65
N ILE A 876 -37.20 4.87 -0.81
CA ILE A 876 -36.24 5.98 -0.84
C ILE A 876 -35.40 5.90 -2.11
N ASN A 877 -34.73 4.76 -2.35
CA ASN A 877 -33.93 4.57 -3.54
C ASN A 877 -33.97 3.09 -3.97
N PRO A 878 -34.66 2.72 -5.06
CA PRO A 878 -34.73 1.34 -5.54
C PRO A 878 -33.41 0.79 -6.08
N HIS A 879 -32.40 1.65 -6.29
CA HIS A 879 -31.07 1.37 -6.82
C HIS A 879 -29.96 1.81 -5.86
N PHE A 880 -30.18 1.69 -4.56
CA PHE A 880 -29.28 2.23 -3.54
C PHE A 880 -27.90 1.56 -3.48
N HIS A 881 -27.80 0.32 -3.97
CA HIS A 881 -26.56 -0.44 -3.91
C HIS A 881 -26.49 -1.47 -5.04
N LEU A 882 -25.28 -1.67 -5.62
CA LEU A 882 -25.05 -2.57 -6.76
C LEU A 882 -25.48 -4.01 -6.52
N VAL A 883 -25.29 -4.50 -5.29
CA VAL A 883 -25.59 -5.89 -4.89
C VAL A 883 -26.87 -5.98 -4.07
N TYR A 884 -27.06 -5.09 -3.10
CA TYR A 884 -28.10 -5.24 -2.07
C TYR A 884 -29.48 -4.77 -2.51
N ALA A 885 -29.62 -3.94 -3.53
CA ALA A 885 -30.92 -3.50 -4.01
C ALA A 885 -31.75 -4.69 -4.55
N ASP A 886 -31.16 -5.57 -5.34
CA ASP A 886 -31.81 -6.77 -5.83
C ASP A 886 -32.19 -7.73 -4.66
N ALA A 887 -31.29 -7.91 -3.71
CA ALA A 887 -31.54 -8.73 -2.53
C ALA A 887 -32.71 -8.17 -1.69
N ALA A 888 -32.79 -6.85 -1.50
CA ALA A 888 -33.89 -6.19 -0.79
C ALA A 888 -35.24 -6.46 -1.46
N GLN A 889 -35.30 -6.34 -2.81
CA GLN A 889 -36.51 -6.61 -3.59
C GLN A 889 -36.98 -8.06 -3.43
N GLN A 890 -36.06 -9.03 -3.55
CA GLN A 890 -36.38 -10.46 -3.41
C GLN A 890 -36.86 -10.78 -2.00
N LYS A 891 -36.22 -10.25 -0.97
CA LYS A 891 -36.59 -10.46 0.42
C LYS A 891 -37.96 -9.85 0.76
N LEU A 892 -38.20 -8.63 0.31
CA LEU A 892 -39.49 -7.97 0.52
C LEU A 892 -40.62 -8.75 -0.13
N ALA A 893 -40.47 -9.18 -1.38
CA ALA A 893 -41.46 -9.99 -2.09
C ALA A 893 -41.75 -11.32 -1.36
N ALA A 894 -40.72 -11.98 -0.83
CA ALA A 894 -40.87 -13.20 -0.05
C ALA A 894 -41.66 -12.96 1.27
N LEU A 895 -41.40 -11.87 1.98
CA LEU A 895 -42.11 -11.50 3.23
C LEU A 895 -43.57 -11.11 2.95
N GLU A 896 -43.86 -10.45 1.85
CA GLU A 896 -45.22 -10.08 1.43
C GLU A 896 -46.04 -11.32 1.08
N ALA A 897 -45.47 -12.26 0.29
CA ALA A 897 -46.15 -13.55 -0.04
C ALA A 897 -46.46 -14.41 1.23
N GLN A 898 -45.55 -14.41 2.22
CA GLN A 898 -45.78 -15.11 3.48
C GLN A 898 -46.89 -14.46 4.31
N SER A 899 -47.07 -13.16 4.23
CA SER A 899 -48.15 -12.43 4.92
C SER A 899 -49.50 -12.74 4.31
N GLU A 900 -49.62 -12.68 2.97
CA GLU A 900 -50.86 -12.98 2.24
C GLU A 900 -51.30 -14.41 2.46
N SER A 901 -50.39 -15.38 2.51
CA SER A 901 -50.71 -16.77 2.80
C SER A 901 -51.24 -16.97 4.23
N LYS A 902 -50.75 -16.24 5.23
CA LYS A 902 -51.23 -16.25 6.62
C LYS A 902 -52.63 -15.61 6.78
N GLU A 903 -52.88 -14.52 6.07
CA GLU A 903 -54.21 -13.86 6.07
C GLU A 903 -55.24 -14.71 5.34
N GLY A 904 -54.89 -15.36 4.22
CA GLY A 904 -55.78 -16.30 3.50
C GLY A 904 -56.16 -17.52 4.36
N LEU A 905 -55.25 -18.06 5.16
CA LEU A 905 -55.53 -19.16 6.12
C LEU A 905 -56.41 -18.73 7.27
N ASN A 906 -56.24 -17.51 7.79
CA ASN A 906 -57.11 -16.97 8.87
C ASN A 906 -58.47 -16.50 8.37
N GLY A 907 -58.61 -16.11 7.08
CA GLY A 907 -59.88 -15.77 6.45
C GLY A 907 -60.79 -16.99 6.19
N HIS A 908 -60.25 -18.19 6.09
CA HIS A 908 -61.03 -19.44 5.93
C HIS A 908 -61.42 -20.12 7.25
N ALA A 909 -60.94 -19.60 8.38
CA ALA A 909 -61.24 -20.12 9.74
C ALA A 909 -62.29 -19.28 10.48
N ARG A 910 -62.99 -18.36 9.84
CA ARG A 910 -64.11 -17.58 10.39
C ARG A 910 -65.45 -17.93 9.76
#